data_b3a9fe7d5c2216181cf82666dcbf3006
#
_entry.id   b3a9fe7d5c2216181cf82666dcbf3006
#
_cell.length_a   1.000
_cell.length_b   1.000
_cell.length_c   1.000
_cell.angle_alpha   90.00
_cell.angle_beta   90.00
_cell.angle_gamma   90.00
#
_symmetry.space_group_name_H-M   'P 1'
#
loop_
_entity.id
_entity.type
_entity.pdbx_description
1 polymer ?
#
loop_
_entity_poly.entity_id
_entity_poly.type
_entity_poly.pdbx_seq_one_letter_code
_entity_poly.pdbx_strand_id
1 'polypeptide(L)'
;MQSCKAMAGALLMFALSGWADEPTYPVAFRLALDAPAEMVYLAGSFNQWQPRMTPMTPDADRRVWTLTLALPPGAHQYKFVVNGTDWRTDPTAPTVDDGNGNLNSVVWVEPDGYNRPARLGDGLITRSAIRHEPRDLRDRNPVDGYLYLRLRVRKHDVAQATLVFRRGGRIRRVAMEPFVSDALYTYFRVRVPEDDIEYWFELRDGRTRLRLPASGTTFRHRRGENRFEVPDWVQDAIFYQIVPDRFYNADPTNDPDPSQPIDFTGRIEGDGFYGGDLQGILKQLDYLRTLGVDTLYLTPVFASVTHHNYDTDDYERVDPELGTNEDLLQLTQTLHQHGMRLVLDGVFNHVGIYFFAFQDLLRHQEQSPFRDWFIVERFPVAVEGNPNYWAWWNIPYMPKLNHANPLVRRYLLGVVERWTRTLRLDGWRLDVPNEVPNEFWRAFRPVVRRANPDAVIIGEIWDDAGLWLQGDMFDSVMNYVWRGAVLGFVAHGSLTPSQFEQRMAQLQVMYPRQSLYAMYNMLSSHDTPRFRRECGGDLSRVRLGLLLQFTAIGAPALYYGDEIGMDGGGTPDNRRPMRFERTLEEQALLDYVRALIALRKQSVALRRGEWTTVLIDDARGLYGFVRHTAGDAALVVINRSDQPQRAQLPAWGDIRQWTHAVSTHTPTPTTFSVVQGRITVDLPPLSGTVLVPSSQSLIGGSTQ
;
A
#
# COMPACT_ATOMS: atom_id res chain seq x y z
N MET A 1 5.37 1.93 43.41
CA MET A 1 5.82 3.02 42.54
C MET A 1 7.27 2.90 42.02
N GLN A 2 8.02 1.89 42.36
CA GLN A 2 9.41 1.68 41.85
C GLN A 2 9.52 0.61 40.74
N SER A 3 8.47 -0.19 40.46
CA SER A 3 8.50 -1.25 39.42
C SER A 3 8.10 -0.77 38.01
N CYS A 4 7.46 0.37 37.88
CA CYS A 4 7.07 0.90 36.54
C CYS A 4 8.20 1.64 35.80
N LYS A 5 9.26 2.08 36.48
CA LYS A 5 10.37 2.80 35.82
C LYS A 5 11.37 1.89 35.10
N ALA A 6 11.42 0.61 35.43
CA ALA A 6 12.34 -0.34 34.81
C ALA A 6 11.82 -0.95 33.50
N MET A 7 10.50 -0.94 33.26
CA MET A 7 9.91 -1.43 32.00
C MET A 7 9.95 -0.40 30.84
N ALA A 8 9.94 0.89 31.15
CA ALA A 8 9.99 1.92 30.11
C ALA A 8 11.34 2.00 29.36
N GLY A 9 12.45 1.58 30.03
CA GLY A 9 13.78 1.59 29.42
C GLY A 9 14.08 0.43 28.46
N ALA A 10 13.38 -0.70 28.60
CA ALA A 10 13.62 -1.90 27.78
C ALA A 10 12.75 -1.95 26.49
N LEU A 11 11.62 -1.22 26.48
CA LEU A 11 10.75 -1.18 25.29
C LEU A 11 11.24 -0.21 24.19
N LEU A 12 12.08 0.76 24.52
CA LEU A 12 12.62 1.73 23.54
C LEU A 12 13.64 1.14 22.57
N MET A 13 14.19 -0.05 22.80
CA MET A 13 15.18 -0.67 21.91
C MET A 13 14.60 -1.56 20.81
N PHE A 14 13.31 -1.91 20.82
CA PHE A 14 12.73 -2.83 19.84
C PHE A 14 12.04 -2.17 18.62
N ALA A 15 11.74 -0.88 18.69
CA ALA A 15 11.00 -0.18 17.62
C ALA A 15 11.89 0.33 16.45
N LEU A 16 13.22 0.23 16.55
CA LEU A 16 14.17 0.83 15.59
C LEU A 16 14.90 -0.19 14.70
N SER A 17 14.48 -1.45 14.66
CA SER A 17 15.23 -2.51 13.95
C SER A 17 15.24 -2.40 12.40
N GLY A 18 14.42 -1.53 11.80
CA GLY A 18 14.50 -1.24 10.37
C GLY A 18 15.50 -0.16 9.97
N TRP A 19 16.12 0.51 10.95
CA TRP A 19 16.98 1.70 10.75
C TRP A 19 18.34 1.56 11.46
N ALA A 20 18.67 0.35 11.89
CA ALA A 20 19.82 0.07 12.79
C ALA A 20 21.19 0.56 12.26
N ASP A 21 21.31 0.89 10.97
CA ASP A 21 22.55 1.28 10.30
C ASP A 21 22.54 2.68 9.67
N GLU A 22 21.47 3.48 9.83
CA GLU A 22 21.47 4.88 9.38
C GLU A 22 21.85 5.83 10.52
N PRO A 23 22.70 6.85 10.27
CA PRO A 23 22.95 7.88 11.26
C PRO A 23 21.63 8.59 11.60
N THR A 24 21.39 8.79 12.88
CA THR A 24 20.21 9.49 13.39
C THR A 24 20.60 10.85 13.96
N TYR A 25 19.69 11.82 13.85
CA TYR A 25 19.91 13.19 14.28
C TYR A 25 18.85 13.58 15.30
N PRO A 26 19.21 14.32 16.38
CA PRO A 26 18.25 14.73 17.39
C PRO A 26 17.26 15.75 16.86
N VAL A 27 15.96 15.46 16.97
CA VAL A 27 14.85 16.34 16.62
C VAL A 27 14.03 16.63 17.86
N ALA A 28 13.86 17.91 18.19
CA ALA A 28 13.09 18.34 19.34
C ALA A 28 11.64 18.66 18.92
N PHE A 29 10.69 18.09 19.62
CA PHE A 29 9.25 18.34 19.48
C PHE A 29 8.73 19.07 20.70
N ARG A 30 7.83 20.04 20.51
CA ARG A 30 7.25 20.85 21.58
C ARG A 30 5.79 21.18 21.25
N LEU A 31 4.90 20.89 22.20
CA LEU A 31 3.49 21.29 22.15
C LEU A 31 3.15 22.19 23.34
N ALA A 32 2.55 23.34 23.07
CA ALA A 32 1.95 24.20 24.08
C ALA A 32 0.42 24.12 24.01
N LEU A 33 -0.23 23.97 25.15
CA LEU A 33 -1.68 23.82 25.28
C LEU A 33 -2.28 24.96 26.10
N ASP A 34 -3.48 25.39 25.75
CA ASP A 34 -4.21 26.44 26.49
C ASP A 34 -4.73 25.94 27.85
N ALA A 35 -4.97 24.63 27.98
CA ALA A 35 -5.38 23.95 29.20
C ALA A 35 -4.44 22.78 29.53
N PRO A 36 -4.30 22.41 30.83
CA PRO A 36 -3.51 21.24 31.21
C PRO A 36 -4.07 19.95 30.59
N ALA A 37 -3.16 19.04 30.17
CA ALA A 37 -3.50 17.70 29.70
C ALA A 37 -3.01 16.62 30.69
N GLU A 38 -3.70 15.49 30.72
CA GLU A 38 -3.26 14.35 31.53
C GLU A 38 -2.05 13.66 30.91
N MET A 39 -2.05 13.53 29.58
CA MET A 39 -0.97 12.92 28.81
C MET A 39 -0.91 13.46 27.38
N VAL A 40 0.29 13.51 26.82
CA VAL A 40 0.50 13.82 25.41
C VAL A 40 1.51 12.81 24.85
N TYR A 41 1.20 12.30 23.68
CA TYR A 41 2.05 11.40 22.92
C TYR A 41 2.43 12.04 21.58
N LEU A 42 3.53 11.57 21.01
CA LEU A 42 3.93 11.90 19.65
C LEU A 42 3.72 10.66 18.77
N ALA A 43 2.85 10.76 17.77
CA ALA A 43 2.64 9.70 16.76
C ALA A 43 3.13 10.18 15.40
N GLY A 44 3.75 9.30 14.63
CA GLY A 44 4.26 9.65 13.32
C GLY A 44 4.82 8.47 12.55
N SER A 45 5.34 8.72 11.35
CA SER A 45 5.97 7.73 10.47
C SER A 45 7.11 6.96 11.15
N PHE A 46 7.77 7.55 12.14
CA PHE A 46 8.88 6.95 12.88
C PHE A 46 8.47 5.91 13.94
N ASN A 47 7.20 5.88 14.36
CA ASN A 47 6.65 4.92 15.31
C ASN A 47 5.38 4.24 14.80
N GLN A 48 5.19 4.22 13.47
CA GLN A 48 4.06 3.57 12.81
C GLN A 48 2.70 4.11 13.28
N TRP A 49 2.68 5.40 13.65
CA TRP A 49 1.50 6.09 14.15
C TRP A 49 0.93 5.51 15.45
N GLN A 50 1.76 4.82 16.26
CA GLN A 50 1.38 4.26 17.55
C GLN A 50 1.63 5.25 18.69
N PRO A 51 0.62 5.99 19.16
CA PRO A 51 0.82 7.10 20.08
C PRO A 51 1.44 6.67 21.42
N ARG A 52 0.98 5.54 21.98
CA ARG A 52 1.43 5.07 23.30
C ARG A 52 2.92 4.71 23.38
N MET A 53 3.60 4.57 22.24
CA MET A 53 5.03 4.24 22.19
C MET A 53 5.95 5.43 22.48
N THR A 54 5.49 6.66 22.29
CA THR A 54 6.31 7.86 22.43
C THR A 54 5.64 8.92 23.31
N PRO A 55 5.61 8.68 24.64
CA PRO A 55 5.07 9.66 25.60
C PRO A 55 5.98 10.89 25.67
N MET A 56 5.37 12.09 25.73
CA MET A 56 6.07 13.35 25.92
C MET A 56 6.22 13.69 27.40
N THR A 57 7.18 14.53 27.71
CA THR A 57 7.45 14.99 29.08
C THR A 57 6.76 16.34 29.33
N PRO A 58 5.89 16.46 30.36
CA PRO A 58 5.23 17.72 30.69
C PRO A 58 6.14 18.65 31.51
N ASP A 59 5.83 19.96 31.45
CA ASP A 59 6.26 20.93 32.45
C ASP A 59 5.45 20.80 33.77
N ALA A 60 5.74 21.66 34.74
CA ALA A 60 5.08 21.63 36.05
C ALA A 60 3.55 21.86 35.96
N ASP A 61 3.10 22.69 35.02
CA ASP A 61 1.70 23.05 34.84
C ASP A 61 0.97 22.14 33.84
N ARG A 62 1.67 21.14 33.27
CA ARG A 62 1.18 20.20 32.23
C ARG A 62 0.57 20.92 31.01
N ARG A 63 1.10 22.08 30.67
CA ARG A 63 0.70 22.86 29.50
C ARG A 63 1.72 22.86 28.39
N VAL A 64 3.01 22.63 28.71
CA VAL A 64 4.06 22.50 27.71
C VAL A 64 4.63 21.09 27.78
N TRP A 65 4.61 20.44 26.62
CA TRP A 65 5.08 19.07 26.47
C TRP A 65 6.25 19.02 25.52
N THR A 66 7.31 18.28 25.87
CA THR A 66 8.53 18.20 25.08
C THR A 66 8.98 16.76 24.90
N LEU A 67 9.64 16.51 23.75
CA LEU A 67 10.28 15.22 23.47
C LEU A 67 11.43 15.45 22.48
N THR A 68 12.55 14.75 22.67
CA THR A 68 13.61 14.71 21.65
C THR A 68 13.76 13.27 21.16
N LEU A 69 13.65 13.08 19.85
CA LEU A 69 13.86 11.78 19.18
C LEU A 69 15.06 11.85 18.26
N ALA A 70 15.81 10.76 18.19
CA ALA A 70 16.85 10.57 17.19
C ALA A 70 16.22 9.98 15.93
N LEU A 71 16.13 10.76 14.85
CA LEU A 71 15.50 10.39 13.59
C LEU A 71 16.52 10.28 12.46
N PRO A 72 16.36 9.34 11.52
CA PRO A 72 17.21 9.26 10.34
C PRO A 72 16.90 10.39 9.36
N PRO A 73 17.76 10.63 8.38
CA PRO A 73 17.51 11.61 7.33
C PRO A 73 16.27 11.28 6.51
N GLY A 74 15.49 12.32 6.23
CA GLY A 74 14.26 12.22 5.44
C GLY A 74 13.16 13.13 5.91
N ALA A 75 11.98 12.99 5.33
CA ALA A 75 10.76 13.63 5.77
C ALA A 75 10.04 12.73 6.77
N HIS A 76 9.71 13.26 7.93
CA HIS A 76 8.95 12.55 8.96
C HIS A 76 7.64 13.26 9.21
N GLN A 77 6.54 12.57 8.95
CA GLN A 77 5.20 13.06 9.25
C GLN A 77 4.83 12.73 10.70
N TYR A 78 4.12 13.63 11.39
CA TYR A 78 3.73 13.43 12.77
C TYR A 78 2.51 14.23 13.19
N LYS A 79 1.90 13.82 14.30
CA LYS A 79 0.88 14.56 15.08
C LYS A 79 1.13 14.39 16.57
N PHE A 80 0.61 15.35 17.34
CA PHE A 80 0.47 15.20 18.79
C PHE A 80 -0.86 14.53 19.10
N VAL A 81 -0.88 13.62 20.08
CA VAL A 81 -2.09 12.95 20.55
C VAL A 81 -2.33 13.31 22.00
N VAL A 82 -3.30 14.19 22.24
CA VAL A 82 -3.63 14.71 23.56
C VAL A 82 -4.70 13.83 24.20
N ASN A 83 -4.48 13.40 25.44
CA ASN A 83 -5.38 12.55 26.24
C ASN A 83 -5.84 11.27 25.51
N GLY A 84 -5.00 10.80 24.57
CA GLY A 84 -5.18 9.52 23.89
C GLY A 84 -6.09 9.53 22.65
N THR A 85 -6.86 10.59 22.42
CA THR A 85 -7.87 10.64 21.35
C THR A 85 -7.86 11.92 20.50
N ASP A 86 -7.31 13.00 20.99
CA ASP A 86 -7.31 14.30 20.28
C ASP A 86 -6.01 14.44 19.46
N TRP A 87 -6.11 14.22 18.16
CA TRP A 87 -5.01 14.27 17.21
C TRP A 87 -4.81 15.67 16.64
N ARG A 88 -3.67 16.29 16.92
CA ARG A 88 -3.35 17.68 16.56
C ARG A 88 -2.10 17.77 15.69
N THR A 89 -2.15 18.62 14.68
CA THR A 89 -0.94 19.06 13.96
C THR A 89 -0.12 20.02 14.83
N ASP A 90 1.17 20.10 14.55
CA ASP A 90 2.04 21.11 15.13
C ASP A 90 1.79 22.47 14.47
N PRO A 91 1.34 23.50 15.22
CA PRO A 91 1.05 24.81 14.64
C PRO A 91 2.31 25.55 14.14
N THR A 92 3.50 25.07 14.50
CA THR A 92 4.80 25.68 14.13
C THR A 92 5.48 24.99 12.97
N ALA A 93 5.01 23.81 12.56
CA ALA A 93 5.59 23.04 11.48
C ALA A 93 4.77 23.15 10.17
N PRO A 94 5.42 23.02 9.00
CA PRO A 94 4.68 22.86 7.77
C PRO A 94 3.83 21.60 7.81
N THR A 95 2.67 21.64 7.15
CA THR A 95 1.78 20.49 7.02
C THR A 95 1.82 19.91 5.61
N VAL A 96 1.58 18.63 5.53
CA VAL A 96 1.41 17.88 4.28
C VAL A 96 0.08 17.13 4.34
N ASP A 97 -0.66 17.18 3.25
CA ASP A 97 -1.80 16.29 3.03
C ASP A 97 -1.26 14.92 2.62
N ASP A 98 -1.61 13.86 3.37
CA ASP A 98 -1.24 12.49 3.04
C ASP A 98 -2.04 11.95 1.84
N GLY A 99 -2.99 12.74 1.34
CA GLY A 99 -3.89 12.39 0.24
C GLY A 99 -5.07 11.53 0.67
N ASN A 100 -5.18 11.18 1.95
CA ASN A 100 -6.27 10.36 2.50
C ASN A 100 -7.18 11.16 3.45
N GLY A 101 -7.09 12.50 3.39
CA GLY A 101 -7.87 13.42 4.20
C GLY A 101 -7.23 13.80 5.51
N ASN A 102 -5.98 13.40 5.77
CA ASN A 102 -5.26 13.80 6.96
C ASN A 102 -4.22 14.86 6.64
N LEU A 103 -4.27 15.98 7.36
CA LEU A 103 -3.16 16.92 7.41
C LEU A 103 -2.20 16.48 8.51
N ASN A 104 -0.95 16.20 8.13
CA ASN A 104 0.11 15.82 9.05
C ASN A 104 1.19 16.91 9.10
N SER A 105 1.74 17.18 10.27
CA SER A 105 2.94 18.00 10.37
C SER A 105 4.14 17.26 9.80
N VAL A 106 5.09 17.98 9.21
CA VAL A 106 6.30 17.36 8.65
C VAL A 106 7.55 18.04 9.18
N VAL A 107 8.54 17.23 9.56
CA VAL A 107 9.89 17.67 9.86
C VAL A 107 10.88 17.02 8.90
N TRP A 108 11.81 17.82 8.38
CA TRP A 108 12.90 17.36 7.50
C TRP A 108 14.17 17.20 8.30
N VAL A 109 14.79 16.04 8.18
CA VAL A 109 16.08 15.72 8.76
C VAL A 109 17.09 15.57 7.64
N GLU A 110 18.06 16.47 7.59
CA GLU A 110 19.14 16.46 6.58
C GLU A 110 20.37 15.72 7.12
N PRO A 111 21.06 14.90 6.30
CA PRO A 111 22.32 14.29 6.67
C PRO A 111 23.44 15.32 6.83
N ASP A 112 24.52 14.95 7.51
CA ASP A 112 25.74 15.75 7.56
C ASP A 112 26.26 16.08 6.15
N GLY A 113 26.73 17.32 5.96
CA GLY A 113 27.28 17.80 4.71
C GLY A 113 26.24 18.40 3.74
N TYR A 114 24.95 18.47 4.13
CA TYR A 114 23.91 19.12 3.33
C TYR A 114 23.89 20.64 3.48
N ASN A 115 24.69 21.21 4.36
CA ASN A 115 24.88 22.65 4.52
C ASN A 115 25.58 23.34 3.33
N ARG A 116 26.08 22.58 2.35
CA ARG A 116 26.63 23.07 1.10
C ARG A 116 25.78 22.65 -0.10
N PRO A 117 25.67 23.45 -1.18
CA PRO A 117 25.02 22.98 -2.41
C PRO A 117 25.80 21.82 -3.05
N ALA A 118 25.07 20.79 -3.53
CA ALA A 118 25.67 19.72 -4.33
C ALA A 118 25.70 20.12 -5.81
N ARG A 119 26.80 19.82 -6.51
CA ARG A 119 26.96 20.07 -7.94
C ARG A 119 27.75 18.95 -8.60
N LEU A 120 27.22 18.41 -9.68
CA LEU A 120 27.92 17.39 -10.46
C LEU A 120 29.23 17.95 -11.03
N GLY A 121 30.31 17.19 -10.86
CA GLY A 121 31.62 17.51 -11.42
C GLY A 121 32.48 18.41 -10.55
N ASP A 122 32.04 18.83 -9.36
CA ASP A 122 32.83 19.69 -8.45
C ASP A 122 33.89 18.90 -7.66
N GLY A 123 33.85 17.59 -7.72
CA GLY A 123 34.80 16.71 -7.05
C GLY A 123 34.54 16.50 -5.56
N LEU A 124 33.38 16.92 -5.06
CA LEU A 124 32.99 16.77 -3.65
C LEU A 124 31.87 15.73 -3.53
N ILE A 125 32.14 14.63 -2.85
CA ILE A 125 31.17 13.56 -2.62
C ILE A 125 30.75 13.50 -1.14
N THR A 126 29.45 13.62 -0.85
CA THR A 126 28.86 13.59 0.49
C THR A 126 28.77 12.13 0.98
N ARG A 127 29.71 11.70 1.80
CA ARG A 127 29.82 10.30 2.24
C ARG A 127 28.64 9.84 3.10
N SER A 128 28.09 10.71 3.93
CA SER A 128 26.92 10.42 4.81
C SER A 128 25.64 10.08 4.03
N ALA A 129 25.57 10.48 2.75
CA ALA A 129 24.43 10.17 1.89
C ALA A 129 24.58 8.84 1.13
N ILE A 130 25.78 8.26 1.11
CA ILE A 130 26.03 7.02 0.36
C ILE A 130 25.53 5.83 1.19
N ARG A 131 24.62 5.05 0.61
CA ARG A 131 24.08 3.85 1.26
C ARG A 131 23.92 2.72 0.27
N HIS A 132 24.32 1.55 0.70
CA HIS A 132 23.97 0.24 0.15
C HIS A 132 23.98 -0.77 1.30
N GLU A 133 22.81 -1.30 1.65
CA GLU A 133 22.64 -2.28 2.72
C GLU A 133 22.29 -3.66 2.11
N PRO A 134 23.25 -4.60 2.09
CA PRO A 134 23.04 -5.91 1.46
C PRO A 134 21.93 -6.77 2.09
N ARG A 135 21.46 -6.47 3.29
CA ARG A 135 20.35 -7.16 3.93
C ARG A 135 18.99 -6.59 3.57
N ASP A 136 18.98 -5.37 3.03
CA ASP A 136 17.76 -4.70 2.58
C ASP A 136 17.42 -5.13 1.15
N LEU A 137 16.26 -5.74 0.96
CA LEU A 137 15.80 -6.18 -0.38
C LEU A 137 15.58 -5.02 -1.36
N ARG A 138 15.52 -3.78 -0.88
CA ARG A 138 15.51 -2.59 -1.73
C ARG A 138 16.86 -2.34 -2.38
N ASP A 139 17.96 -2.72 -1.73
CA ASP A 139 19.34 -2.46 -2.16
C ASP A 139 20.00 -3.68 -2.82
N ARG A 140 19.66 -4.91 -2.37
CA ARG A 140 20.14 -6.17 -2.94
C ARG A 140 18.98 -7.14 -3.11
N ASN A 141 18.49 -7.28 -4.33
CA ASN A 141 17.27 -8.02 -4.63
C ASN A 141 17.49 -9.09 -5.71
N PRO A 142 17.56 -10.37 -5.35
CA PRO A 142 17.55 -11.47 -6.32
C PRO A 142 16.10 -11.72 -6.77
N VAL A 143 15.83 -11.58 -8.06
CA VAL A 143 14.52 -11.81 -8.67
C VAL A 143 14.67 -12.21 -10.14
N ASP A 144 13.88 -13.18 -10.60
CA ASP A 144 13.81 -13.65 -12.01
C ASP A 144 15.17 -14.02 -12.61
N GLY A 145 16.06 -14.62 -11.81
CA GLY A 145 17.40 -15.02 -12.24
C GLY A 145 18.40 -13.88 -12.38
N TYR A 146 18.04 -12.68 -11.95
CA TYR A 146 18.91 -11.52 -11.88
C TYR A 146 19.11 -11.04 -10.45
N LEU A 147 20.25 -10.43 -10.20
CA LEU A 147 20.54 -9.67 -8.99
C LEU A 147 20.43 -8.18 -9.31
N TYR A 148 19.46 -7.52 -8.72
CA TYR A 148 19.33 -6.05 -8.75
C TYR A 148 20.10 -5.46 -7.59
N LEU A 149 20.99 -4.51 -7.90
CA LEU A 149 21.77 -3.78 -6.92
C LEU A 149 21.47 -2.30 -7.04
N ARG A 150 21.20 -1.67 -5.89
CA ARG A 150 20.92 -0.24 -5.79
C ARG A 150 21.97 0.45 -4.92
N LEU A 151 22.31 1.66 -5.27
CA LEU A 151 23.19 2.53 -4.52
C LEU A 151 22.54 3.90 -4.37
N ARG A 152 22.33 4.36 -3.13
CA ARG A 152 21.84 5.70 -2.83
C ARG A 152 23.02 6.66 -2.67
N VAL A 153 22.92 7.85 -3.23
CA VAL A 153 23.87 8.95 -3.07
C VAL A 153 23.13 10.27 -2.89
N ARG A 154 23.76 11.34 -2.46
CA ARG A 154 23.15 12.67 -2.45
C ARG A 154 22.75 13.10 -3.86
N LYS A 155 21.61 13.78 -3.99
CA LYS A 155 21.13 14.33 -5.24
C LYS A 155 22.14 15.33 -5.81
N HIS A 156 22.45 15.24 -7.11
CA HIS A 156 23.41 16.09 -7.84
C HIS A 156 24.85 16.06 -7.30
N ASP A 157 25.30 14.97 -6.68
CA ASP A 157 26.61 14.90 -6.01
C ASP A 157 27.58 13.84 -6.61
N VAL A 158 27.06 12.90 -7.39
CA VAL A 158 27.84 11.83 -8.02
C VAL A 158 27.50 11.73 -9.51
N ALA A 159 28.51 11.98 -10.36
CA ALA A 159 28.32 11.95 -11.81
C ALA A 159 28.24 10.52 -12.38
N GLN A 160 28.98 9.56 -11.79
CA GLN A 160 29.04 8.18 -12.28
C GLN A 160 29.15 7.20 -11.12
N ALA A 161 28.39 6.11 -11.22
CA ALA A 161 28.52 4.95 -10.35
C ALA A 161 28.76 3.69 -11.20
N THR A 162 29.63 2.80 -10.73
CA THR A 162 30.01 1.57 -11.43
C THR A 162 29.95 0.42 -10.44
N LEU A 163 29.23 -0.63 -10.77
CA LEU A 163 29.34 -1.92 -10.09
C LEU A 163 30.62 -2.63 -10.58
N VAL A 164 31.47 -3.03 -9.65
CA VAL A 164 32.60 -3.91 -9.93
C VAL A 164 32.39 -5.21 -9.16
N PHE A 165 32.47 -6.34 -9.85
CA PHE A 165 32.29 -7.62 -9.21
C PHE A 165 33.28 -8.69 -9.71
N ARG A 166 33.57 -9.64 -8.83
CA ARG A 166 34.38 -10.82 -9.13
C ARG A 166 33.45 -12.03 -9.24
N ARG A 167 33.57 -12.73 -10.37
CA ARG A 167 32.85 -13.98 -10.67
C ARG A 167 33.84 -15.00 -11.26
N GLY A 168 33.97 -16.18 -10.65
CA GLY A 168 34.92 -17.20 -11.12
C GLY A 168 36.35 -16.69 -11.29
N GLY A 169 36.84 -15.85 -10.37
CA GLY A 169 38.17 -15.24 -10.40
C GLY A 169 38.33 -14.05 -11.36
N ARG A 170 37.36 -13.75 -12.23
CA ARG A 170 37.39 -12.64 -13.19
C ARG A 170 36.68 -11.41 -12.65
N ILE A 171 37.30 -10.24 -12.82
CA ILE A 171 36.68 -8.95 -12.47
C ILE A 171 35.93 -8.40 -13.68
N ARG A 172 34.70 -7.97 -13.43
CA ARG A 172 33.83 -7.28 -14.41
C ARG A 172 33.42 -5.92 -13.87
N ARG A 173 33.17 -4.98 -14.77
CA ARG A 173 32.67 -3.63 -14.48
C ARG A 173 31.42 -3.36 -15.30
N VAL A 174 30.38 -2.87 -14.63
CA VAL A 174 29.11 -2.50 -15.27
C VAL A 174 28.71 -1.13 -14.77
N ALA A 175 28.45 -0.21 -15.68
CA ALA A 175 27.94 1.11 -15.34
C ALA A 175 26.57 0.97 -14.67
N MET A 176 26.34 1.76 -13.62
CA MET A 176 25.02 1.88 -13.00
C MET A 176 24.28 3.07 -13.61
N GLU A 177 22.98 2.92 -13.75
CA GLU A 177 22.10 3.96 -14.28
C GLU A 177 21.44 4.74 -13.14
N PRO A 178 21.43 6.09 -13.16
CA PRO A 178 20.56 6.85 -12.28
C PRO A 178 19.13 6.62 -12.73
N PHE A 179 18.30 6.00 -11.87
CA PHE A 179 16.96 5.61 -12.28
C PHE A 179 15.85 6.42 -11.59
N VAL A 180 16.11 6.92 -10.36
CA VAL A 180 15.16 7.71 -9.58
C VAL A 180 15.91 8.74 -8.75
N SER A 181 15.30 9.91 -8.53
CA SER A 181 15.72 10.89 -7.53
C SER A 181 14.53 11.38 -6.73
N ASP A 182 14.69 11.45 -5.41
CA ASP A 182 13.75 12.10 -4.49
C ASP A 182 14.22 13.53 -4.13
N ALA A 183 13.74 14.08 -3.02
CA ALA A 183 14.15 15.42 -2.56
C ALA A 183 15.62 15.48 -2.15
N LEU A 184 16.16 14.43 -1.51
CA LEU A 184 17.51 14.39 -0.92
C LEU A 184 18.50 13.56 -1.73
N TYR A 185 18.05 12.50 -2.41
CA TYR A 185 18.91 11.46 -2.93
C TYR A 185 18.72 11.21 -4.43
N THR A 186 19.76 10.66 -5.05
CA THR A 186 19.71 9.97 -6.34
C THR A 186 20.03 8.50 -6.10
N TYR A 187 19.25 7.63 -6.71
CA TYR A 187 19.42 6.19 -6.65
C TYR A 187 19.96 5.67 -7.98
N PHE A 188 21.12 5.02 -7.92
CA PHE A 188 21.68 4.29 -9.04
C PHE A 188 21.26 2.83 -8.97
N ARG A 189 20.94 2.24 -10.11
CA ARG A 189 20.53 0.85 -10.26
C ARG A 189 21.37 0.13 -11.30
N VAL A 190 21.60 -1.14 -11.07
CA VAL A 190 22.14 -2.08 -12.04
C VAL A 190 21.53 -3.45 -11.84
N ARG A 191 21.40 -4.23 -12.91
CA ARG A 191 21.07 -5.66 -12.81
C ARG A 191 22.16 -6.49 -13.47
N VAL A 192 22.50 -7.61 -12.85
CA VAL A 192 23.43 -8.60 -13.39
C VAL A 192 22.80 -10.00 -13.26
N PRO A 193 23.16 -11.00 -14.07
CA PRO A 193 22.71 -12.36 -13.82
C PRO A 193 23.04 -12.80 -12.39
N GLU A 194 22.09 -13.43 -11.71
CA GLU A 194 22.26 -13.90 -10.34
C GLU A 194 23.32 -15.02 -10.28
N ASP A 195 24.36 -14.81 -9.48
CA ASP A 195 25.45 -15.78 -9.27
C ASP A 195 26.18 -15.48 -7.95
N ASP A 196 27.07 -16.39 -7.54
CA ASP A 196 28.00 -16.13 -6.45
C ASP A 196 28.99 -15.05 -6.85
N ILE A 197 28.95 -13.90 -6.20
CA ILE A 197 29.80 -12.76 -6.49
C ILE A 197 30.34 -12.08 -5.25
N GLU A 198 31.55 -11.58 -5.35
CA GLU A 198 32.08 -10.52 -4.47
C GLU A 198 32.02 -9.21 -5.23
N TYR A 199 31.47 -8.15 -4.63
CA TYR A 199 31.26 -6.89 -5.34
C TYR A 199 31.54 -5.66 -4.49
N TRP A 200 31.74 -4.53 -5.19
CA TRP A 200 31.86 -3.18 -4.62
C TRP A 200 31.41 -2.16 -5.64
N PHE A 201 31.23 -0.93 -5.18
CA PHE A 201 30.89 0.19 -6.04
C PHE A 201 32.08 1.14 -6.17
N GLU A 202 32.30 1.66 -7.37
CA GLU A 202 33.21 2.75 -7.67
C GLU A 202 32.40 3.97 -8.09
N LEU A 203 32.51 5.07 -7.32
CA LEU A 203 31.84 6.33 -7.58
C LEU A 203 32.85 7.34 -8.09
N ARG A 204 32.42 8.20 -9.00
CA ARG A 204 33.23 9.26 -9.55
C ARG A 204 32.45 10.57 -9.64
N ASP A 205 33.07 11.65 -9.18
CA ASP A 205 32.67 13.01 -9.45
C ASP A 205 33.90 13.87 -9.74
N GLY A 206 33.92 14.57 -10.89
CA GLY A 206 35.10 15.28 -11.36
C GLY A 206 36.35 14.40 -11.34
N ARG A 207 37.34 14.79 -10.53
CA ARG A 207 38.62 14.05 -10.34
C ARG A 207 38.55 13.09 -9.13
N THR A 208 37.55 13.23 -8.27
CA THR A 208 37.37 12.42 -7.06
C THR A 208 36.85 11.02 -7.40
N ARG A 209 37.46 10.03 -6.78
CA ARG A 209 37.01 8.64 -6.85
C ARG A 209 36.81 8.11 -5.44
N LEU A 210 35.73 7.39 -5.25
CA LEU A 210 35.41 6.75 -3.96
C LEU A 210 35.00 5.30 -4.22
N ARG A 211 35.39 4.40 -3.31
CA ARG A 211 34.97 2.99 -3.32
C ARG A 211 34.11 2.70 -2.10
N LEU A 212 33.02 1.94 -2.30
CA LEU A 212 32.15 1.39 -1.27
C LEU A 212 32.03 -0.13 -1.42
N PRO A 213 32.31 -0.96 -0.40
CA PRO A 213 32.94 -0.58 0.85
C PRO A 213 34.40 -0.15 0.66
N ALA A 214 35.04 0.37 1.68
CA ALA A 214 36.42 0.84 1.62
C ALA A 214 37.39 -0.23 1.08
N SER A 215 38.55 0.18 0.56
CA SER A 215 39.55 -0.73 0.01
C SER A 215 39.92 -1.84 0.99
N GLY A 216 40.05 -3.07 0.48
CA GLY A 216 40.33 -4.27 1.28
C GLY A 216 39.08 -5.05 1.71
N THR A 217 37.88 -4.48 1.58
CA THR A 217 36.60 -5.16 1.87
C THR A 217 35.72 -5.28 0.62
N THR A 218 34.79 -6.22 0.62
CA THR A 218 33.81 -6.45 -0.44
C THR A 218 32.48 -6.85 0.16
N PHE A 219 31.41 -6.49 -0.53
CA PHE A 219 30.11 -7.15 -0.32
C PHE A 219 30.11 -8.51 -0.97
N ARG A 220 29.21 -9.39 -0.52
CA ARG A 220 29.05 -10.74 -1.06
C ARG A 220 27.59 -11.05 -1.32
N HIS A 221 27.32 -11.79 -2.37
CA HIS A 221 26.05 -12.41 -2.64
C HIS A 221 26.27 -13.87 -3.03
N ARG A 222 25.45 -14.78 -2.50
CA ARG A 222 25.39 -16.18 -2.91
C ARG A 222 24.09 -16.42 -3.65
N ARG A 223 24.18 -17.17 -4.73
CA ARG A 223 23.00 -17.54 -5.53
C ARG A 223 21.95 -18.22 -4.64
N GLY A 224 20.70 -17.74 -4.73
CA GLY A 224 19.59 -18.21 -3.90
C GLY A 224 19.52 -17.63 -2.48
N GLU A 225 20.48 -16.79 -2.10
CA GLU A 225 20.44 -16.09 -0.79
C GLU A 225 19.40 -14.98 -0.80
N ASN A 226 18.65 -14.85 0.31
CA ASN A 226 17.60 -13.81 0.51
C ASN A 226 16.50 -13.85 -0.56
N ARG A 227 16.11 -15.03 -1.02
CA ARG A 227 14.99 -15.15 -1.94
C ARG A 227 13.70 -14.72 -1.25
N PHE A 228 13.09 -13.68 -1.81
CA PHE A 228 11.75 -13.25 -1.48
C PHE A 228 10.84 -13.53 -2.66
N GLU A 229 9.87 -14.39 -2.44
CA GLU A 229 8.90 -14.79 -3.46
C GLU A 229 7.51 -14.30 -3.06
N VAL A 230 6.92 -13.50 -3.94
CA VAL A 230 5.51 -13.13 -3.94
C VAL A 230 4.81 -14.07 -4.93
N PRO A 231 3.61 -14.56 -4.66
CA PRO A 231 2.89 -15.39 -5.62
C PRO A 231 2.76 -14.68 -6.97
N ASP A 232 3.21 -15.34 -8.03
CA ASP A 232 3.38 -14.73 -9.36
C ASP A 232 2.07 -14.18 -9.95
N TRP A 233 0.95 -14.80 -9.60
CA TRP A 233 -0.38 -14.42 -10.06
C TRP A 233 -0.80 -13.01 -9.60
N VAL A 234 -0.25 -12.50 -8.48
CA VAL A 234 -0.67 -11.22 -7.88
C VAL A 234 -0.38 -10.04 -8.80
N GLN A 235 0.72 -10.09 -9.56
CA GLN A 235 1.08 -9.05 -10.54
C GLN A 235 0.07 -8.94 -11.69
N ASP A 236 -0.60 -10.05 -12.01
CA ASP A 236 -1.58 -10.16 -13.09
C ASP A 236 -3.02 -9.94 -12.60
N ALA A 237 -3.24 -9.94 -11.28
CA ALA A 237 -4.55 -9.88 -10.66
C ALA A 237 -5.31 -8.56 -10.94
N ILE A 238 -6.62 -8.69 -11.02
CA ILE A 238 -7.59 -7.59 -10.94
C ILE A 238 -8.46 -7.87 -9.72
N PHE A 239 -8.17 -7.17 -8.63
CA PHE A 239 -8.90 -7.32 -7.38
C PHE A 239 -10.25 -6.62 -7.42
N TYR A 240 -11.22 -7.18 -6.70
CA TYR A 240 -12.52 -6.57 -6.46
C TYR A 240 -12.89 -6.76 -5.00
N GLN A 241 -12.94 -5.66 -4.26
CA GLN A 241 -13.28 -5.65 -2.85
C GLN A 241 -14.79 -5.61 -2.66
N ILE A 242 -15.30 -6.49 -1.80
CA ILE A 242 -16.72 -6.58 -1.45
C ILE A 242 -16.88 -6.45 0.06
N VAL A 243 -17.87 -5.64 0.48
CA VAL A 243 -18.47 -5.71 1.82
C VAL A 243 -19.69 -6.62 1.67
N PRO A 244 -19.67 -7.87 2.19
CA PRO A 244 -20.69 -8.87 1.89
C PRO A 244 -22.11 -8.39 2.20
N ASP A 245 -22.35 -7.87 3.40
CA ASP A 245 -23.64 -7.31 3.83
C ASP A 245 -24.21 -6.24 2.85
N ARG A 246 -23.37 -5.58 2.07
CA ARG A 246 -23.75 -4.46 1.17
C ARG A 246 -23.83 -4.85 -0.31
N PHE A 247 -23.56 -6.12 -0.66
CA PHE A 247 -23.39 -6.47 -2.06
C PHE A 247 -24.66 -6.97 -2.72
N TYR A 248 -25.23 -8.06 -2.25
CA TYR A 248 -26.48 -8.62 -2.77
C TYR A 248 -27.08 -9.60 -1.78
N ASN A 249 -28.37 -9.47 -1.45
CA ASN A 249 -29.12 -10.41 -0.65
C ASN A 249 -29.72 -11.50 -1.57
N ALA A 250 -29.33 -12.77 -1.36
CA ALA A 250 -29.90 -13.90 -2.07
C ALA A 250 -30.62 -14.89 -1.16
N ASP A 251 -30.34 -14.87 0.14
CA ASP A 251 -31.01 -15.71 1.14
C ASP A 251 -31.63 -14.85 2.25
N PRO A 252 -32.85 -14.34 2.07
CA PRO A 252 -33.52 -13.52 3.08
C PRO A 252 -33.86 -14.28 4.36
N THR A 253 -33.57 -15.59 4.47
CA THR A 253 -33.82 -16.37 5.70
C THR A 253 -32.72 -16.18 6.74
N ASN A 254 -31.58 -15.63 6.36
CA ASN A 254 -30.46 -15.29 7.25
C ASN A 254 -30.44 -13.80 7.64
N ASP A 255 -31.39 -13.01 7.17
CA ASP A 255 -31.51 -11.59 7.52
C ASP A 255 -31.74 -11.42 9.03
N PRO A 256 -31.09 -10.45 9.70
CA PRO A 256 -31.14 -10.30 11.15
C PRO A 256 -32.53 -9.93 11.68
N ASP A 257 -33.33 -9.22 10.92
CA ASP A 257 -34.73 -8.91 11.21
C ASP A 257 -35.59 -8.93 9.93
N PRO A 258 -36.22 -10.05 9.61
CA PRO A 258 -37.02 -10.16 8.39
C PRO A 258 -38.27 -9.24 8.38
N SER A 259 -38.61 -8.58 9.48
CA SER A 259 -39.67 -7.57 9.52
C SER A 259 -39.21 -6.17 9.09
N GLN A 260 -37.92 -5.93 9.03
CA GLN A 260 -37.36 -4.66 8.57
C GLN A 260 -37.09 -4.74 7.06
N PRO A 261 -37.68 -3.85 6.25
CA PRO A 261 -37.39 -3.83 4.83
C PRO A 261 -35.93 -3.40 4.62
N ILE A 262 -35.16 -4.27 3.97
CA ILE A 262 -33.78 -3.99 3.59
C ILE A 262 -33.79 -3.03 2.39
N ASP A 263 -33.21 -1.85 2.55
CA ASP A 263 -33.21 -0.84 1.51
C ASP A 263 -31.98 -0.91 0.62
N PHE A 264 -32.05 -1.68 -0.47
CA PHE A 264 -31.03 -1.67 -1.52
C PHE A 264 -31.16 -0.49 -2.52
N THR A 265 -31.95 0.54 -2.21
CA THR A 265 -32.10 1.72 -3.07
C THR A 265 -30.87 2.64 -3.08
N GLY A 266 -29.86 2.33 -2.27
CA GLY A 266 -28.60 3.06 -2.22
C GLY A 266 -28.59 4.23 -1.23
N ARG A 267 -29.62 4.35 -0.40
CA ARG A 267 -29.66 5.32 0.70
C ARG A 267 -29.27 4.64 2.01
N ILE A 268 -28.27 5.16 2.70
CA ILE A 268 -27.92 4.69 4.04
C ILE A 268 -28.71 5.49 5.05
N GLU A 269 -29.56 4.80 5.82
CA GLU A 269 -30.15 5.31 7.05
C GLU A 269 -29.52 4.59 8.24
N GLY A 270 -28.39 5.13 8.71
CA GLY A 270 -27.65 4.59 9.84
C GLY A 270 -26.65 3.47 9.49
N ASP A 271 -26.14 2.83 10.54
CA ASP A 271 -25.10 1.79 10.49
C ASP A 271 -25.73 0.38 10.68
N GLY A 272 -26.80 0.10 9.96
CA GLY A 272 -27.56 -1.14 10.07
C GLY A 272 -27.12 -2.22 9.09
N PHE A 273 -27.73 -3.40 9.24
CA PHE A 273 -27.60 -4.53 8.30
C PHE A 273 -28.42 -4.31 7.04
N TYR A 274 -27.89 -4.79 5.92
CA TYR A 274 -28.55 -4.74 4.60
C TYR A 274 -28.79 -6.13 4.00
N GLY A 275 -28.39 -7.21 4.71
CA GLY A 275 -28.70 -8.58 4.38
C GLY A 275 -27.98 -9.15 3.16
N GLY A 276 -26.95 -8.47 2.66
CA GLY A 276 -26.09 -9.07 1.63
C GLY A 276 -25.35 -10.28 2.23
N ASP A 277 -25.16 -11.33 1.42
CA ASP A 277 -24.70 -12.63 1.89
C ASP A 277 -23.74 -13.33 0.90
N LEU A 278 -23.17 -14.47 1.31
CA LEU A 278 -22.25 -15.25 0.48
C LEU A 278 -22.95 -15.87 -0.74
N GLN A 279 -24.21 -16.24 -0.61
CA GLN A 279 -25.05 -16.73 -1.72
C GLN A 279 -25.31 -15.59 -2.73
N GLY A 280 -25.43 -14.35 -2.25
CA GLY A 280 -25.55 -13.15 -3.09
C GLY A 280 -24.33 -12.91 -3.95
N ILE A 281 -23.13 -13.12 -3.39
CA ILE A 281 -21.89 -13.05 -4.17
C ILE A 281 -21.90 -14.13 -5.27
N LEU A 282 -22.30 -15.37 -4.94
CA LEU A 282 -22.45 -16.45 -5.91
C LEU A 282 -23.48 -16.11 -6.99
N LYS A 283 -24.60 -15.51 -6.63
CA LYS A 283 -25.67 -15.09 -7.54
C LYS A 283 -25.18 -14.05 -8.54
N GLN A 284 -24.23 -13.20 -8.15
CA GLN A 284 -23.65 -12.15 -8.97
C GLN A 284 -22.33 -12.55 -9.66
N LEU A 285 -21.97 -13.84 -9.64
CA LEU A 285 -20.71 -14.32 -10.22
C LEU A 285 -20.56 -14.01 -11.72
N ASP A 286 -21.64 -14.10 -12.49
CA ASP A 286 -21.61 -13.78 -13.92
C ASP A 286 -21.37 -12.27 -14.17
N TYR A 287 -21.87 -11.41 -13.29
CA TYR A 287 -21.54 -9.99 -13.32
C TYR A 287 -20.03 -9.77 -13.10
N LEU A 288 -19.46 -10.36 -12.06
CA LEU A 288 -18.03 -10.25 -11.72
C LEU A 288 -17.12 -10.78 -12.84
N ARG A 289 -17.49 -11.93 -13.42
CA ARG A 289 -16.77 -12.50 -14.56
C ARG A 289 -16.88 -11.63 -15.82
N THR A 290 -18.04 -11.07 -16.09
CA THR A 290 -18.28 -10.18 -17.23
C THR A 290 -17.58 -8.83 -17.06
N LEU A 291 -17.46 -8.35 -15.81
CA LEU A 291 -16.61 -7.20 -15.48
C LEU A 291 -15.14 -7.50 -15.80
N GLY A 292 -14.72 -8.73 -15.59
CA GLY A 292 -13.36 -9.20 -15.90
C GLY A 292 -12.42 -9.24 -14.68
N VAL A 293 -12.94 -9.07 -13.46
CA VAL A 293 -12.15 -9.27 -12.23
C VAL A 293 -11.87 -10.75 -12.02
N ASP A 294 -10.79 -11.05 -11.31
CA ASP A 294 -10.35 -12.44 -11.12
C ASP A 294 -9.96 -12.76 -9.67
N THR A 295 -9.96 -11.78 -8.79
CA THR A 295 -9.64 -11.96 -7.38
C THR A 295 -10.61 -11.16 -6.52
N LEU A 296 -11.38 -11.85 -5.68
CA LEU A 296 -12.26 -11.21 -4.71
C LEU A 296 -11.52 -11.01 -3.39
N TYR A 297 -11.68 -9.84 -2.79
CA TYR A 297 -11.33 -9.60 -1.40
C TYR A 297 -12.62 -9.29 -0.65
N LEU A 298 -12.94 -10.08 0.37
CA LEU A 298 -14.08 -9.86 1.26
C LEU A 298 -13.62 -9.21 2.56
N THR A 299 -14.32 -8.16 3.00
CA THR A 299 -14.20 -7.68 4.39
C THR A 299 -14.57 -8.80 5.36
N PRO A 300 -14.34 -8.70 6.69
CA PRO A 300 -14.46 -9.84 7.59
C PRO A 300 -15.78 -10.59 7.44
N VAL A 301 -15.69 -11.92 7.53
CA VAL A 301 -16.83 -12.83 7.37
C VAL A 301 -17.08 -13.72 8.58
N PHE A 302 -16.26 -13.60 9.63
CA PHE A 302 -16.41 -14.42 10.83
C PHE A 302 -17.44 -13.82 11.77
N ALA A 303 -18.07 -14.68 12.56
CA ALA A 303 -19.20 -14.32 13.42
C ALA A 303 -18.90 -13.11 14.32
N SER A 304 -19.80 -12.18 14.31
CA SER A 304 -19.79 -10.92 15.05
C SER A 304 -21.22 -10.48 15.34
N VAL A 305 -21.38 -9.45 16.16
CA VAL A 305 -22.68 -8.81 16.39
C VAL A 305 -22.89 -7.56 15.56
N THR A 306 -21.89 -7.19 14.74
CA THR A 306 -21.98 -6.01 13.90
C THR A 306 -21.92 -6.39 12.42
N HIS A 307 -22.61 -5.65 11.57
CA HIS A 307 -22.64 -5.83 10.13
C HIS A 307 -21.28 -5.73 9.43
N HIS A 308 -20.26 -5.15 10.09
CA HIS A 308 -18.92 -4.99 9.52
C HIS A 308 -17.95 -6.12 9.91
N ASN A 309 -18.27 -6.90 10.94
CA ASN A 309 -17.53 -8.08 11.44
C ASN A 309 -16.06 -7.81 11.86
N TYR A 310 -15.65 -6.54 12.04
CA TYR A 310 -14.31 -6.22 12.55
C TYR A 310 -14.16 -6.49 14.06
N ASP A 311 -15.24 -6.68 14.80
CA ASP A 311 -15.29 -7.14 16.18
C ASP A 311 -15.63 -8.64 16.25
N THR A 312 -14.72 -9.46 15.70
CA THR A 312 -14.93 -10.91 15.59
C THR A 312 -15.10 -11.57 16.95
N ASP A 313 -16.23 -12.27 17.12
CA ASP A 313 -16.58 -13.03 18.34
C ASP A 313 -16.22 -14.52 18.23
N ASP A 314 -16.24 -15.09 17.02
CA ASP A 314 -15.89 -16.50 16.78
C ASP A 314 -15.20 -16.69 15.43
N TYR A 315 -13.89 -16.93 15.45
CA TYR A 315 -13.11 -17.22 14.23
C TYR A 315 -13.36 -18.58 13.61
N GLU A 316 -14.05 -19.47 14.27
CA GLU A 316 -14.30 -20.83 13.76
C GLU A 316 -15.57 -20.93 12.93
N ARG A 317 -16.36 -19.89 12.92
CA ARG A 317 -17.67 -19.84 12.30
C ARG A 317 -17.83 -18.59 11.44
N VAL A 318 -18.39 -18.78 10.24
CA VAL A 318 -18.91 -17.70 9.42
C VAL A 318 -20.07 -17.03 10.14
N ASP A 319 -20.22 -15.74 9.96
CA ASP A 319 -21.35 -14.98 10.51
C ASP A 319 -22.67 -15.55 9.99
N PRO A 320 -23.61 -15.91 10.88
CA PRO A 320 -24.89 -16.46 10.45
C PRO A 320 -25.68 -15.57 9.49
N GLU A 321 -25.50 -14.26 9.58
CA GLU A 321 -26.14 -13.27 8.70
C GLU A 321 -25.51 -13.22 7.30
N LEU A 322 -24.30 -13.74 7.15
CA LEU A 322 -23.64 -13.89 5.85
C LEU A 322 -23.78 -15.32 5.29
N GLY A 323 -24.15 -16.29 6.11
CA GLY A 323 -24.29 -17.69 5.73
C GLY A 323 -23.59 -18.66 6.66
N THR A 324 -23.13 -19.78 6.12
CA THR A 324 -22.51 -20.89 6.86
C THR A 324 -21.05 -21.10 6.43
N ASN A 325 -20.31 -21.94 7.17
CA ASN A 325 -18.98 -22.39 6.77
C ASN A 325 -19.00 -23.12 5.42
N GLU A 326 -20.09 -23.87 5.16
CA GLU A 326 -20.33 -24.58 3.91
C GLU A 326 -20.54 -23.63 2.73
N ASP A 327 -21.25 -22.51 2.95
CA ASP A 327 -21.45 -21.46 1.93
C ASP A 327 -20.10 -20.79 1.55
N LEU A 328 -19.25 -20.50 2.53
CA LEU A 328 -17.93 -19.97 2.28
C LEU A 328 -17.04 -20.97 1.51
N LEU A 329 -17.12 -22.24 1.85
CA LEU A 329 -16.42 -23.31 1.11
C LEU A 329 -16.97 -23.42 -0.32
N GLN A 330 -18.29 -23.41 -0.50
CA GLN A 330 -18.93 -23.45 -1.81
C GLN A 330 -18.54 -22.24 -2.66
N LEU A 331 -18.56 -21.03 -2.10
CA LEU A 331 -18.12 -19.81 -2.77
C LEU A 331 -16.69 -19.98 -3.27
N THR A 332 -15.76 -20.38 -2.39
CA THR A 332 -14.34 -20.52 -2.73
C THR A 332 -14.13 -21.57 -3.84
N GLN A 333 -14.77 -22.72 -3.72
CA GLN A 333 -14.69 -23.79 -4.74
C GLN A 333 -15.24 -23.32 -6.10
N THR A 334 -16.35 -22.60 -6.09
CA THR A 334 -16.96 -22.07 -7.31
C THR A 334 -16.06 -21.01 -7.96
N LEU A 335 -15.47 -20.11 -7.17
CA LEU A 335 -14.48 -19.14 -7.69
C LEU A 335 -13.30 -19.87 -8.35
N HIS A 336 -12.72 -20.87 -7.70
CA HIS A 336 -11.61 -21.67 -8.25
C HIS A 336 -11.99 -22.39 -9.55
N GLN A 337 -13.20 -22.96 -9.65
CA GLN A 337 -13.70 -23.59 -10.88
C GLN A 337 -13.74 -22.60 -12.06
N HIS A 338 -13.93 -21.32 -11.79
CA HIS A 338 -13.94 -20.24 -12.79
C HIS A 338 -12.58 -19.54 -12.95
N GLY A 339 -11.51 -20.05 -12.34
CA GLY A 339 -10.17 -19.46 -12.38
C GLY A 339 -10.05 -18.16 -11.58
N MET A 340 -10.98 -17.91 -10.68
CA MET A 340 -10.99 -16.76 -9.77
C MET A 340 -10.42 -17.15 -8.41
N ARG A 341 -10.05 -16.15 -7.60
CA ARG A 341 -9.39 -16.30 -6.30
C ARG A 341 -10.15 -15.61 -5.20
N LEU A 342 -9.91 -16.04 -3.95
CA LEU A 342 -10.48 -15.44 -2.76
C LEU A 342 -9.40 -14.99 -1.77
N VAL A 343 -9.50 -13.76 -1.31
CA VAL A 343 -8.73 -13.17 -0.20
C VAL A 343 -9.72 -12.83 0.92
N LEU A 344 -9.44 -13.29 2.14
CA LEU A 344 -10.23 -12.97 3.32
C LEU A 344 -9.53 -11.92 4.18
N ASP A 345 -10.33 -11.18 4.95
CA ASP A 345 -9.84 -10.25 5.96
C ASP A 345 -9.48 -10.99 7.26
N GLY A 346 -8.33 -10.68 7.82
CA GLY A 346 -7.83 -11.25 9.06
C GLY A 346 -7.70 -10.17 10.13
N VAL A 347 -8.69 -10.10 11.02
CA VAL A 347 -8.70 -9.20 12.18
C VAL A 347 -8.02 -9.92 13.34
N PHE A 348 -6.75 -9.63 13.59
CA PHE A 348 -5.97 -10.33 14.63
C PHE A 348 -5.44 -9.41 15.74
N ASN A 349 -5.66 -8.10 15.64
CA ASN A 349 -5.26 -7.11 16.64
C ASN A 349 -6.19 -7.14 17.87
N HIS A 350 -7.48 -7.28 17.65
CA HIS A 350 -8.55 -7.22 18.65
C HIS A 350 -9.66 -8.24 18.32
N VAL A 351 -10.62 -8.38 19.22
CA VAL A 351 -11.79 -9.24 19.09
C VAL A 351 -13.03 -8.51 19.55
N GLY A 352 -14.21 -9.09 19.32
CA GLY A 352 -15.47 -8.62 19.90
C GLY A 352 -15.58 -8.94 21.40
N ILE A 353 -16.49 -8.25 22.07
CA ILE A 353 -16.72 -8.48 23.51
C ILE A 353 -17.32 -9.85 23.79
N TYR A 354 -18.01 -10.47 22.82
CA TYR A 354 -18.61 -11.81 22.98
C TYR A 354 -17.63 -12.94 22.67
N PHE A 355 -16.38 -12.61 22.32
CA PHE A 355 -15.32 -13.60 22.17
C PHE A 355 -15.17 -14.43 23.44
N PHE A 356 -15.14 -15.77 23.32
CA PHE A 356 -15.22 -16.70 24.44
C PHE A 356 -14.26 -16.38 25.59
N ALA A 357 -13.01 -16.04 25.28
CA ALA A 357 -11.99 -15.75 26.27
C ALA A 357 -12.24 -14.42 27.00
N PHE A 358 -12.81 -13.42 26.31
CA PHE A 358 -13.17 -12.15 26.93
C PHE A 358 -14.41 -12.28 27.81
N GLN A 359 -15.39 -13.07 27.38
CA GLN A 359 -16.56 -13.39 28.19
C GLN A 359 -16.20 -14.16 29.47
N ASP A 360 -15.25 -15.08 29.40
CA ASP A 360 -14.74 -15.76 30.60
C ASP A 360 -14.02 -14.77 31.53
N LEU A 361 -13.20 -13.87 30.96
CA LEU A 361 -12.53 -12.81 31.72
C LEU A 361 -13.53 -11.90 32.46
N LEU A 362 -14.61 -11.49 31.81
CA LEU A 362 -15.65 -10.67 32.42
C LEU A 362 -16.35 -11.38 33.59
N ARG A 363 -16.58 -12.70 33.48
CA ARG A 363 -17.25 -13.53 34.50
C ARG A 363 -16.34 -13.85 35.68
N HIS A 364 -15.11 -14.24 35.43
CA HIS A 364 -14.19 -14.77 36.43
C HIS A 364 -13.09 -13.79 36.86
N GLN A 365 -12.95 -12.67 36.20
CA GLN A 365 -12.04 -11.58 36.54
C GLN A 365 -10.59 -12.08 36.66
N GLU A 366 -9.89 -11.78 37.76
CA GLU A 366 -8.51 -12.23 38.03
C GLU A 366 -8.32 -13.74 38.01
N GLN A 367 -9.39 -14.51 38.21
CA GLN A 367 -9.39 -15.98 38.24
C GLN A 367 -9.58 -16.62 36.87
N SER A 368 -9.87 -15.83 35.83
CA SER A 368 -10.00 -16.33 34.48
C SER A 368 -8.69 -16.93 33.96
N PRO A 369 -8.70 -18.14 33.37
CA PRO A 369 -7.53 -18.69 32.67
C PRO A 369 -7.13 -17.88 31.45
N PHE A 370 -8.00 -17.00 30.96
CA PHE A 370 -7.77 -16.14 29.81
C PHE A 370 -7.39 -14.70 30.17
N ARG A 371 -7.18 -14.37 31.47
CA ARG A 371 -6.87 -13.00 31.90
C ARG A 371 -5.67 -12.41 31.17
N ASP A 372 -4.63 -13.23 30.90
CA ASP A 372 -3.40 -12.81 30.23
C ASP A 372 -3.52 -12.85 28.69
N TRP A 373 -4.69 -13.20 28.14
CA TRP A 373 -4.98 -13.06 26.71
C TRP A 373 -5.27 -11.61 26.30
N PHE A 374 -5.55 -10.76 27.30
CA PHE A 374 -5.82 -9.35 27.14
C PHE A 374 -4.84 -8.53 27.96
N ILE A 375 -4.72 -7.23 27.68
CA ILE A 375 -3.86 -6.33 28.44
C ILE A 375 -4.76 -5.53 29.38
N VAL A 376 -4.93 -6.04 30.59
CA VAL A 376 -5.79 -5.45 31.65
C VAL A 376 -4.96 -4.51 32.51
N GLU A 377 -5.43 -3.29 32.71
CA GLU A 377 -4.77 -2.27 33.54
C GLU A 377 -5.13 -2.39 35.02
N ARG A 378 -6.36 -2.79 35.30
CA ARG A 378 -6.86 -3.01 36.67
C ARG A 378 -8.11 -3.90 36.68
N PHE A 379 -8.34 -4.57 37.79
CA PHE A 379 -9.56 -5.33 38.06
C PHE A 379 -10.50 -4.55 39.01
N PRO A 380 -11.82 -4.77 38.96
CA PRO A 380 -12.50 -5.64 38.00
C PRO A 380 -12.51 -5.06 36.60
N VAL A 381 -12.44 -5.93 35.57
CA VAL A 381 -12.63 -5.55 34.17
C VAL A 381 -14.07 -5.13 33.95
N ALA A 382 -14.26 -3.93 33.38
CA ALA A 382 -15.58 -3.36 33.09
C ALA A 382 -15.61 -2.80 31.66
N VAL A 383 -16.70 -3.09 30.96
CA VAL A 383 -16.95 -2.64 29.57
C VAL A 383 -17.59 -1.25 29.54
N GLU A 384 -18.30 -0.86 30.63
CA GLU A 384 -18.98 0.44 30.70
C GLU A 384 -17.99 1.59 30.90
N GLY A 385 -18.20 2.69 30.19
CA GLY A 385 -17.37 3.89 30.24
C GLY A 385 -16.03 3.73 29.49
N ASN A 386 -14.96 4.34 30.03
CA ASN A 386 -13.62 4.15 29.49
C ASN A 386 -13.14 2.74 29.87
N PRO A 387 -12.67 1.94 28.91
CA PRO A 387 -12.20 0.59 29.21
C PRO A 387 -10.97 0.66 30.14
N ASN A 388 -10.89 -0.25 31.12
CA ASN A 388 -9.72 -0.44 31.97
C ASN A 388 -8.83 -1.60 31.51
N TYR A 389 -8.88 -1.86 30.20
CA TYR A 389 -8.06 -2.78 29.42
C TYR A 389 -7.74 -2.12 28.07
N TRP A 390 -6.73 -2.61 27.40
CA TRP A 390 -6.42 -2.11 26.07
C TRP A 390 -7.50 -2.52 25.07
N ALA A 391 -8.02 -1.53 24.35
CA ALA A 391 -9.00 -1.69 23.29
C ALA A 391 -8.52 -0.92 22.05
N TRP A 392 -8.89 -1.38 20.86
CA TRP A 392 -8.61 -0.64 19.64
C TRP A 392 -9.34 0.71 19.66
N TRP A 393 -8.60 1.79 19.46
CA TRP A 393 -9.09 3.18 19.58
C TRP A 393 -9.86 3.50 20.88
N ASN A 394 -9.59 2.77 21.97
CA ASN A 394 -10.36 2.82 23.23
C ASN A 394 -11.85 2.48 23.09
N ILE A 395 -12.21 1.78 22.03
CA ILE A 395 -13.58 1.29 21.82
C ILE A 395 -13.82 0.07 22.75
N PRO A 396 -14.72 0.17 23.74
CA PRO A 396 -14.84 -0.87 24.76
C PRO A 396 -15.21 -2.26 24.24
N TYR A 397 -15.91 -2.34 23.12
CA TYR A 397 -16.31 -3.62 22.50
C TYR A 397 -15.29 -4.20 21.53
N MET A 398 -14.08 -3.64 21.48
CA MET A 398 -12.95 -4.13 20.67
C MET A 398 -11.69 -4.36 21.52
N PRO A 399 -11.70 -5.30 22.50
CA PRO A 399 -10.56 -5.58 23.37
C PRO A 399 -9.39 -6.12 22.57
N LYS A 400 -8.19 -5.54 22.80
CA LYS A 400 -6.93 -5.95 22.12
C LYS A 400 -6.42 -7.25 22.69
N LEU A 401 -5.96 -8.13 21.80
CA LEU A 401 -5.31 -9.38 22.15
C LEU A 401 -3.84 -9.16 22.58
N ASN A 402 -3.43 -9.87 23.61
CA ASN A 402 -2.05 -9.87 24.11
C ASN A 402 -1.16 -10.83 23.30
N HIS A 403 -0.55 -10.35 22.23
CA HIS A 403 0.36 -11.15 21.40
C HIS A 403 1.66 -11.57 22.10
N ALA A 404 1.99 -11.04 23.27
CA ALA A 404 3.09 -11.57 24.08
C ALA A 404 2.74 -12.96 24.66
N ASN A 405 1.45 -13.27 24.84
CA ASN A 405 1.00 -14.56 25.31
C ASN A 405 1.13 -15.65 24.21
N PRO A 406 1.89 -16.73 24.44
CA PRO A 406 2.08 -17.78 23.44
C PRO A 406 0.80 -18.56 23.12
N LEU A 407 -0.20 -18.62 24.02
CA LEU A 407 -1.48 -19.29 23.79
C LEU A 407 -2.33 -18.48 22.81
N VAL A 408 -2.37 -17.16 22.92
CA VAL A 408 -3.04 -16.27 21.95
C VAL A 408 -2.44 -16.49 20.55
N ARG A 409 -1.10 -16.44 20.43
CA ARG A 409 -0.45 -16.67 19.14
C ARG A 409 -0.75 -18.06 18.57
N ARG A 410 -0.72 -19.08 19.41
CA ARG A 410 -1.05 -20.46 18.99
C ARG A 410 -2.48 -20.58 18.47
N TYR A 411 -3.44 -19.98 19.19
CA TYR A 411 -4.85 -19.98 18.80
C TYR A 411 -5.04 -19.32 17.44
N LEU A 412 -4.56 -18.06 17.29
CA LEU A 412 -4.72 -17.30 16.04
C LEU A 412 -4.02 -17.99 14.84
N LEU A 413 -2.80 -18.48 15.04
CA LEU A 413 -2.09 -19.22 13.99
C LEU A 413 -2.80 -20.52 13.61
N GLY A 414 -3.48 -21.17 14.57
CA GLY A 414 -4.32 -22.34 14.31
C GLY A 414 -5.54 -22.00 13.45
N VAL A 415 -6.20 -20.88 13.74
CA VAL A 415 -7.31 -20.33 12.90
C VAL A 415 -6.83 -20.08 11.47
N VAL A 416 -5.71 -19.40 11.32
CA VAL A 416 -5.12 -19.10 10.01
C VAL A 416 -4.78 -20.38 9.23
N GLU A 417 -4.13 -21.36 9.85
CA GLU A 417 -3.80 -22.64 9.22
C GLU A 417 -5.05 -23.38 8.78
N ARG A 418 -6.06 -23.45 9.66
CA ARG A 418 -7.33 -24.12 9.38
C ARG A 418 -8.02 -23.54 8.15
N TRP A 419 -8.29 -22.24 8.13
CA TRP A 419 -9.01 -21.60 7.03
C TRP A 419 -8.21 -21.61 5.72
N THR A 420 -6.91 -21.31 5.79
CA THR A 420 -6.06 -21.36 4.60
C THR A 420 -6.09 -22.75 3.96
N ARG A 421 -6.03 -23.80 4.77
CA ARG A 421 -6.05 -25.20 4.27
C ARG A 421 -7.41 -25.64 3.80
N THR A 422 -8.46 -25.39 4.60
CA THR A 422 -9.84 -25.86 4.31
C THR A 422 -10.37 -25.25 3.03
N LEU A 423 -10.17 -23.95 2.84
CA LEU A 423 -10.63 -23.23 1.66
C LEU A 423 -9.62 -23.31 0.50
N ARG A 424 -8.39 -23.76 0.72
CA ARG A 424 -7.24 -23.49 -0.18
C ARG A 424 -7.16 -21.99 -0.49
N LEU A 425 -7.35 -21.17 0.54
CA LEU A 425 -7.48 -19.72 0.45
C LEU A 425 -6.30 -19.09 -0.27
N ASP A 426 -6.58 -18.18 -1.20
CA ASP A 426 -5.56 -17.55 -2.04
C ASP A 426 -4.86 -16.36 -1.38
N GLY A 427 -5.37 -15.88 -0.26
CA GLY A 427 -4.68 -14.83 0.50
C GLY A 427 -5.42 -14.32 1.72
N TRP A 428 -4.67 -13.54 2.48
CA TRP A 428 -5.16 -12.79 3.64
C TRP A 428 -4.86 -11.31 3.47
N ARG A 429 -5.86 -10.45 3.68
CA ARG A 429 -5.66 -9.05 4.01
C ARG A 429 -5.63 -8.95 5.53
N LEU A 430 -4.73 -8.18 6.09
CA LEU A 430 -4.50 -8.09 7.53
C LEU A 430 -4.92 -6.71 8.03
N ASP A 431 -5.86 -6.72 8.96
CA ASP A 431 -6.41 -5.53 9.59
C ASP A 431 -5.43 -4.96 10.64
N VAL A 432 -5.22 -3.65 10.62
CA VAL A 432 -4.38 -2.90 11.59
C VAL A 432 -3.06 -3.62 11.95
N PRO A 433 -2.29 -4.15 10.99
CA PRO A 433 -1.15 -4.99 11.31
C PRO A 433 0.03 -4.23 11.94
N ASN A 434 0.05 -2.91 11.83
CA ASN A 434 1.03 -2.04 12.48
C ASN A 434 0.88 -2.01 14.01
N GLU A 435 -0.28 -2.37 14.55
CA GLU A 435 -0.53 -2.46 16.00
C GLU A 435 -0.25 -3.85 16.60
N VAL A 436 0.07 -4.84 15.76
CA VAL A 436 0.43 -6.20 16.15
C VAL A 436 1.96 -6.38 16.09
N PRO A 437 2.60 -7.02 17.09
CA PRO A 437 4.05 -7.22 17.07
C PRO A 437 4.55 -7.98 15.84
N ASN A 438 5.66 -7.52 15.26
CA ASN A 438 6.25 -8.08 14.04
C ASN A 438 6.61 -9.57 14.18
N GLU A 439 6.92 -10.04 15.39
CA GLU A 439 7.19 -11.46 15.68
C GLU A 439 5.98 -12.36 15.38
N PHE A 440 4.76 -11.83 15.56
CA PHE A 440 3.55 -12.56 15.16
C PHE A 440 3.49 -12.72 13.63
N TRP A 441 3.77 -11.66 12.87
CA TRP A 441 3.76 -11.70 11.41
C TRP A 441 4.85 -12.59 10.83
N ARG A 442 6.04 -12.62 11.47
CA ARG A 442 7.11 -13.58 11.13
C ARG A 442 6.71 -15.03 11.40
N ALA A 443 5.87 -15.28 12.37
CA ALA A 443 5.29 -16.61 12.62
C ALA A 443 4.10 -16.92 11.70
N PHE A 444 3.33 -15.90 11.31
CA PHE A 444 2.16 -15.99 10.45
C PHE A 444 2.53 -16.46 9.02
N ARG A 445 3.49 -15.79 8.40
CA ARG A 445 3.92 -16.10 7.02
C ARG A 445 4.25 -17.57 6.79
N PRO A 446 5.10 -18.23 7.58
CA PRO A 446 5.37 -19.67 7.41
C PRO A 446 4.14 -20.56 7.58
N VAL A 447 3.17 -20.19 8.42
CA VAL A 447 1.91 -20.93 8.58
C VAL A 447 1.09 -20.87 7.29
N VAL A 448 0.87 -19.67 6.77
CA VAL A 448 0.14 -19.47 5.50
C VAL A 448 0.84 -20.23 4.36
N ARG A 449 2.16 -20.07 4.21
CA ARG A 449 2.92 -20.71 3.12
C ARG A 449 2.95 -22.24 3.18
N ARG A 450 2.90 -22.83 4.37
CA ARG A 450 2.75 -24.29 4.52
C ARG A 450 1.35 -24.78 4.18
N ALA A 451 0.32 -23.99 4.47
CA ALA A 451 -1.06 -24.34 4.18
C ALA A 451 -1.40 -24.15 2.69
N ASN A 452 -0.95 -23.05 2.08
CA ASN A 452 -1.01 -22.77 0.65
C ASN A 452 0.21 -21.92 0.21
N PRO A 453 1.18 -22.47 -0.54
CA PRO A 453 2.36 -21.74 -1.00
C PRO A 453 2.04 -20.52 -1.88
N ASP A 454 0.90 -20.55 -2.58
CA ASP A 454 0.47 -19.50 -3.50
C ASP A 454 -0.44 -18.43 -2.84
N ALA A 455 -0.69 -18.52 -1.53
CA ALA A 455 -1.52 -17.54 -0.84
C ALA A 455 -0.76 -16.22 -0.62
N VAL A 456 -1.34 -15.08 -1.03
CA VAL A 456 -0.77 -13.74 -0.81
C VAL A 456 -1.06 -13.23 0.59
N ILE A 457 -0.15 -12.43 1.14
CA ILE A 457 -0.33 -11.73 2.42
C ILE A 457 -0.26 -10.23 2.16
N ILE A 458 -1.39 -9.54 2.37
CA ILE A 458 -1.58 -8.10 2.10
C ILE A 458 -1.81 -7.38 3.42
N GLY A 459 -0.91 -6.49 3.84
CA GLY A 459 -1.10 -5.69 5.05
C GLY A 459 -1.88 -4.41 4.78
N GLU A 460 -2.67 -3.96 5.75
CA GLU A 460 -3.23 -2.62 5.76
C GLU A 460 -2.22 -1.65 6.38
N ILE A 461 -1.38 -1.03 5.57
CA ILE A 461 -0.42 -0.01 6.03
C ILE A 461 -0.67 1.28 5.26
N TRP A 462 -0.94 2.35 5.98
CA TRP A 462 -1.33 3.65 5.41
C TRP A 462 -0.16 4.50 4.96
N ASP A 463 1.07 4.18 5.40
CA ASP A 463 2.29 4.92 5.11
C ASP A 463 3.40 3.96 4.59
N ASP A 464 4.68 4.28 4.78
CA ASP A 464 5.80 3.44 4.34
C ASP A 464 5.74 2.04 4.98
N ALA A 465 5.51 1.05 4.14
CA ALA A 465 5.46 -0.36 4.52
C ALA A 465 6.80 -1.10 4.37
N GLY A 466 7.89 -0.38 4.09
CA GLY A 466 9.19 -0.99 3.78
C GLY A 466 9.73 -1.96 4.82
N LEU A 467 9.35 -1.79 6.10
CA LEU A 467 9.71 -2.70 7.19
C LEU A 467 9.07 -4.09 7.02
N TRP A 468 7.81 -4.15 6.63
CA TRP A 468 7.05 -5.41 6.53
C TRP A 468 7.29 -6.17 5.23
N LEU A 469 7.89 -5.51 4.23
CA LEU A 469 8.12 -6.05 2.88
C LEU A 469 9.56 -6.55 2.66
N GLN A 470 10.22 -7.03 3.73
CA GLN A 470 11.57 -7.58 3.67
C GLN A 470 11.62 -9.11 3.47
N GLY A 471 10.48 -9.72 3.07
CA GLY A 471 10.39 -11.15 2.72
C GLY A 471 10.05 -12.08 3.88
N ASP A 472 9.97 -11.57 5.11
CA ASP A 472 9.71 -12.33 6.33
C ASP A 472 8.29 -12.13 6.90
N MET A 473 7.53 -11.15 6.43
CA MET A 473 6.17 -10.82 6.90
C MET A 473 5.15 -10.77 5.76
N PHE A 474 5.04 -9.66 5.04
CA PHE A 474 4.02 -9.47 4.00
C PHE A 474 4.59 -9.56 2.59
N ASP A 475 3.72 -9.82 1.61
CA ASP A 475 4.03 -9.80 0.18
C ASP A 475 3.73 -8.42 -0.41
N SER A 476 2.65 -7.81 0.05
CA SER A 476 2.06 -6.59 -0.46
C SER A 476 1.37 -5.82 0.66
N VAL A 477 0.94 -4.60 0.35
CA VAL A 477 0.06 -3.80 1.21
C VAL A 477 -1.01 -3.09 0.38
N MET A 478 -2.08 -2.66 1.05
CA MET A 478 -3.01 -1.67 0.51
C MET A 478 -2.26 -0.37 0.26
N ASN A 479 -2.19 0.07 -1.01
CA ASN A 479 -1.26 1.11 -1.44
C ASN A 479 -1.82 2.52 -1.24
N TYR A 480 -1.99 2.93 0.01
CA TYR A 480 -2.49 4.27 0.37
C TYR A 480 -1.56 5.38 -0.10
N VAL A 481 -0.25 5.15 -0.14
CA VAL A 481 0.73 6.14 -0.65
C VAL A 481 0.47 6.44 -2.13
N TRP A 482 0.20 5.41 -2.94
CA TRP A 482 -0.19 5.58 -4.33
C TRP A 482 -1.56 6.25 -4.46
N ARG A 483 -2.55 5.81 -3.66
CA ARG A 483 -3.87 6.43 -3.61
C ARG A 483 -3.75 7.93 -3.36
N GLY A 484 -3.00 8.35 -2.34
CA GLY A 484 -2.79 9.75 -2.00
C GLY A 484 -2.16 10.55 -3.16
N ALA A 485 -1.20 9.96 -3.88
CA ALA A 485 -0.62 10.60 -5.05
C ALA A 485 -1.65 10.81 -6.18
N VAL A 486 -2.50 9.82 -6.44
CA VAL A 486 -3.56 9.94 -7.48
C VAL A 486 -4.64 10.94 -7.05
N LEU A 487 -5.05 10.94 -5.79
CA LEU A 487 -5.97 11.94 -5.25
C LEU A 487 -5.43 13.36 -5.44
N GLY A 488 -4.18 13.60 -5.01
CA GLY A 488 -3.55 14.91 -5.17
C GLY A 488 -3.40 15.34 -6.63
N PHE A 489 -3.08 14.42 -7.52
CA PHE A 489 -2.87 14.72 -8.94
C PHE A 489 -4.17 14.86 -9.74
N VAL A 490 -5.13 13.96 -9.55
CA VAL A 490 -6.35 13.88 -10.38
C VAL A 490 -7.55 14.51 -9.69
N ALA A 491 -7.85 14.07 -8.45
CA ALA A 491 -9.10 14.48 -7.78
C ALA A 491 -9.02 15.94 -7.28
N HIS A 492 -8.00 16.25 -6.49
CA HIS A 492 -7.87 17.55 -5.84
C HIS A 492 -7.10 18.58 -6.68
N GLY A 493 -6.27 18.12 -7.63
CA GLY A 493 -5.41 18.99 -8.43
C GLY A 493 -4.32 19.71 -7.63
N SER A 494 -4.01 19.24 -6.43
CA SER A 494 -3.01 19.84 -5.52
C SER A 494 -1.57 19.51 -5.90
N LEU A 495 -1.32 18.43 -6.65
CA LEU A 495 0.00 18.06 -7.16
C LEU A 495 0.16 18.48 -8.62
N THR A 496 1.31 19.09 -8.94
CA THR A 496 1.73 19.31 -10.33
C THR A 496 2.23 17.99 -10.96
N PRO A 497 2.35 17.89 -12.29
CA PRO A 497 2.98 16.74 -12.95
C PRO A 497 4.34 16.35 -12.38
N SER A 498 5.22 17.32 -12.10
CA SER A 498 6.54 17.04 -11.50
C SER A 498 6.45 16.54 -10.05
N GLN A 499 5.50 17.02 -9.27
CA GLN A 499 5.27 16.54 -7.91
C GLN A 499 4.66 15.12 -7.92
N PHE A 500 3.75 14.82 -8.85
CA PHE A 500 3.25 13.47 -9.04
C PHE A 500 4.37 12.50 -9.44
N GLU A 501 5.24 12.89 -10.37
CA GLU A 501 6.44 12.12 -10.73
C GLU A 501 7.32 11.82 -9.51
N GLN A 502 7.55 12.81 -8.63
CA GLN A 502 8.31 12.60 -7.40
C GLN A 502 7.68 11.53 -6.50
N ARG A 503 6.33 11.51 -6.39
CA ARG A 503 5.61 10.46 -5.62
C ARG A 503 5.77 9.09 -6.28
N MET A 504 5.65 8.99 -7.60
CA MET A 504 5.86 7.73 -8.33
C MET A 504 7.30 7.24 -8.23
N ALA A 505 8.27 8.14 -8.29
CA ALA A 505 9.67 7.85 -8.07
C ALA A 505 9.94 7.33 -6.64
N GLN A 506 9.34 7.98 -5.65
CA GLN A 506 9.44 7.55 -4.24
C GLN A 506 8.93 6.12 -4.04
N LEU A 507 7.76 5.77 -4.60
CA LEU A 507 7.20 4.42 -4.53
C LEU A 507 8.17 3.35 -5.07
N GLN A 508 8.89 3.66 -6.17
CA GLN A 508 9.83 2.73 -6.77
C GLN A 508 11.08 2.46 -5.91
N VAL A 509 11.40 3.33 -4.96
CA VAL A 509 12.55 3.16 -4.05
C VAL A 509 12.13 2.72 -2.64
N MET A 510 10.86 2.85 -2.28
CA MET A 510 10.34 2.46 -0.97
C MET A 510 10.27 0.94 -0.81
N TYR A 511 10.01 0.18 -1.87
CA TYR A 511 9.66 -1.24 -1.79
C TYR A 511 10.56 -2.12 -2.66
N PRO A 512 10.77 -3.39 -2.26
CA PRO A 512 11.35 -4.40 -3.13
C PRO A 512 10.50 -4.56 -4.40
N ARG A 513 11.15 -4.89 -5.53
CA ARG A 513 10.48 -5.00 -6.83
C ARG A 513 9.27 -5.93 -6.80
N GLN A 514 9.39 -7.10 -6.19
CA GLN A 514 8.30 -8.09 -6.12
C GLN A 514 7.06 -7.52 -5.43
N SER A 515 7.25 -6.86 -4.27
CA SER A 515 6.16 -6.19 -3.57
C SER A 515 5.58 -5.03 -4.36
N LEU A 516 6.44 -4.20 -4.97
CA LEU A 516 6.00 -3.05 -5.77
C LEU A 516 5.06 -3.46 -6.90
N TYR A 517 5.34 -4.59 -7.59
CA TYR A 517 4.50 -5.11 -8.67
C TYR A 517 3.26 -5.84 -8.17
N ALA A 518 3.22 -6.22 -6.91
CA ALA A 518 2.09 -6.87 -6.26
C ALA A 518 1.25 -5.92 -5.38
N MET A 519 1.56 -4.61 -5.34
CA MET A 519 0.83 -3.64 -4.53
C MET A 519 -0.66 -3.62 -4.87
N TYR A 520 -1.50 -3.63 -3.84
CA TYR A 520 -2.94 -3.50 -3.96
C TYR A 520 -3.31 -2.03 -4.19
N ASN A 521 -3.38 -1.62 -5.47
CA ASN A 521 -3.64 -0.23 -5.87
C ASN A 521 -5.14 0.06 -5.90
N MET A 522 -5.64 0.77 -4.90
CA MET A 522 -7.05 1.14 -4.76
C MET A 522 -7.25 2.65 -4.92
N LEU A 523 -8.38 3.08 -5.39
CA LEU A 523 -8.85 4.47 -5.37
C LEU A 523 -9.84 4.72 -4.23
N SER A 524 -10.65 3.73 -3.91
CA SER A 524 -11.58 3.69 -2.79
C SER A 524 -11.40 2.41 -1.98
N SER A 525 -11.87 2.42 -0.73
CA SER A 525 -12.02 1.25 0.12
C SER A 525 -13.22 1.41 1.06
N HIS A 526 -13.49 0.41 1.87
CA HIS A 526 -14.50 0.46 2.92
C HIS A 526 -14.17 1.44 4.06
N ASP A 527 -12.93 1.97 4.12
CA ASP A 527 -12.45 2.92 5.14
C ASP A 527 -12.27 4.34 4.62
N THR A 528 -12.41 4.55 3.30
CA THR A 528 -12.16 5.85 2.68
C THR A 528 -13.38 6.37 1.93
N PRO A 529 -13.54 7.68 1.76
CA PRO A 529 -14.52 8.20 0.82
C PRO A 529 -14.33 7.57 -0.58
N ARG A 530 -15.44 7.42 -1.30
CA ARG A 530 -15.39 6.92 -2.67
C ARG A 530 -14.69 7.91 -3.61
N PHE A 531 -13.96 7.41 -4.58
CA PHE A 531 -13.16 8.24 -5.49
C PHE A 531 -14.00 9.26 -6.25
N ARG A 532 -15.25 8.92 -6.60
CA ARG A 532 -16.19 9.90 -7.18
C ARG A 532 -16.44 11.09 -6.26
N ARG A 533 -16.58 10.86 -4.95
CA ARG A 533 -16.73 11.90 -3.93
C ARG A 533 -15.50 12.80 -3.89
N GLU A 534 -14.33 12.20 -3.87
CA GLU A 534 -13.03 12.91 -3.88
C GLU A 534 -12.88 13.77 -5.16
N CYS A 535 -13.42 13.31 -6.28
CA CYS A 535 -13.45 14.04 -7.54
C CYS A 535 -14.55 15.13 -7.62
N GLY A 536 -15.31 15.39 -6.54
CA GLY A 536 -16.42 16.34 -6.56
C GLY A 536 -17.58 15.93 -7.49
N GLY A 537 -17.73 14.64 -7.79
CA GLY A 537 -18.72 14.10 -8.71
C GLY A 537 -18.31 14.12 -10.19
N ASP A 538 -17.16 14.70 -10.54
CA ASP A 538 -16.70 14.84 -11.93
C ASP A 538 -16.21 13.49 -12.50
N LEU A 539 -16.98 12.92 -13.42
CA LEU A 539 -16.68 11.64 -14.06
C LEU A 539 -15.46 11.69 -15.01
N SER A 540 -15.04 12.86 -15.48
CA SER A 540 -13.81 12.99 -16.27
C SER A 540 -12.59 12.70 -15.39
N ARG A 541 -12.58 13.21 -14.15
CA ARG A 541 -11.57 12.91 -13.15
C ARG A 541 -11.64 11.45 -12.71
N VAL A 542 -12.84 10.90 -12.52
CA VAL A 542 -13.01 9.47 -12.18
C VAL A 542 -12.39 8.59 -13.27
N ARG A 543 -12.66 8.85 -14.54
CA ARG A 543 -12.07 8.12 -15.68
C ARG A 543 -10.54 8.25 -15.70
N LEU A 544 -9.99 9.44 -15.42
CA LEU A 544 -8.52 9.63 -15.32
C LEU A 544 -7.88 8.81 -14.19
N GLY A 545 -8.49 8.80 -13.00
CA GLY A 545 -8.03 7.99 -11.89
C GLY A 545 -8.04 6.49 -12.22
N LEU A 546 -9.12 6.00 -12.80
CA LEU A 546 -9.25 4.62 -13.29
C LEU A 546 -8.18 4.30 -14.36
N LEU A 547 -7.93 5.21 -15.31
CA LEU A 547 -6.87 5.03 -16.30
C LEU A 547 -5.51 4.84 -15.62
N LEU A 548 -5.18 5.66 -14.63
CA LEU A 548 -3.94 5.51 -13.85
C LEU A 548 -3.93 4.19 -13.07
N GLN A 549 -5.04 3.79 -12.45
CA GLN A 549 -5.14 2.56 -11.66
C GLN A 549 -4.82 1.32 -12.50
N PHE A 550 -5.31 1.26 -13.73
CA PHE A 550 -5.08 0.12 -14.61
C PHE A 550 -3.75 0.17 -15.39
N THR A 551 -3.06 1.31 -15.41
CA THR A 551 -1.79 1.48 -16.14
C THR A 551 -0.58 1.61 -15.23
N ALA A 552 -0.76 1.86 -13.93
CA ALA A 552 0.33 1.94 -12.95
C ALA A 552 1.00 0.59 -12.67
N ILE A 553 2.17 0.64 -12.01
CA ILE A 553 2.80 -0.55 -11.41
C ILE A 553 1.97 -0.96 -10.20
N GLY A 554 1.77 -2.27 -10.01
CA GLY A 554 0.94 -2.87 -8.97
C GLY A 554 -0.33 -3.47 -9.54
N ALA A 555 -1.09 -4.20 -8.74
CA ALA A 555 -2.36 -4.83 -9.10
C ALA A 555 -3.52 -3.86 -8.83
N PRO A 556 -4.37 -3.54 -9.82
CA PRO A 556 -5.52 -2.68 -9.62
C PRO A 556 -6.56 -3.38 -8.74
N ALA A 557 -7.16 -2.62 -7.84
CA ALA A 557 -8.16 -3.09 -6.90
C ALA A 557 -9.37 -2.16 -6.91
N LEU A 558 -10.47 -2.63 -7.46
CA LEU A 558 -11.75 -1.93 -7.47
C LEU A 558 -12.48 -2.19 -6.14
N TYR A 559 -13.00 -1.16 -5.54
CA TYR A 559 -14.01 -1.27 -4.50
C TYR A 559 -15.37 -1.39 -5.15
N TYR A 560 -16.24 -2.32 -4.71
CA TYR A 560 -17.52 -2.58 -5.36
C TYR A 560 -18.28 -1.27 -5.64
N GLY A 561 -18.79 -1.14 -6.86
CA GLY A 561 -19.51 0.05 -7.32
C GLY A 561 -18.63 1.19 -7.85
N ASP A 562 -17.30 1.15 -7.72
CA ASP A 562 -16.43 2.16 -8.35
C ASP A 562 -16.49 2.07 -9.88
N GLU A 563 -16.71 0.87 -10.42
CA GLU A 563 -16.87 0.61 -11.86
C GLU A 563 -18.11 1.25 -12.49
N ILE A 564 -19.10 1.61 -11.67
CA ILE A 564 -20.28 2.36 -12.07
C ILE A 564 -20.30 3.78 -11.49
N GLY A 565 -19.23 4.18 -10.79
CA GLY A 565 -19.09 5.50 -10.21
C GLY A 565 -20.05 5.75 -9.05
N MET A 566 -20.27 4.80 -8.17
CA MET A 566 -21.01 5.03 -6.92
C MET A 566 -20.38 6.16 -6.11
N ASP A 567 -21.22 6.99 -5.49
CA ASP A 567 -20.82 8.06 -4.59
C ASP A 567 -20.94 7.63 -3.12
N GLY A 568 -20.18 8.24 -2.23
CA GLY A 568 -20.24 8.05 -0.80
C GLY A 568 -19.11 8.78 -0.07
N GLY A 569 -19.46 9.43 1.04
CA GLY A 569 -18.54 10.17 1.90
C GLY A 569 -17.74 9.25 2.82
N GLY A 570 -17.44 9.71 4.04
CA GLY A 570 -16.82 8.86 5.06
C GLY A 570 -17.77 7.76 5.56
N THR A 571 -17.23 6.79 6.29
CA THR A 571 -18.01 5.69 6.87
C THR A 571 -19.13 6.22 7.77
N PRO A 572 -20.37 5.68 7.65
CA PRO A 572 -20.76 4.52 6.86
C PRO A 572 -21.19 4.84 5.41
N ASP A 573 -21.25 6.09 4.97
CA ASP A 573 -21.79 6.50 3.67
C ASP A 573 -21.01 5.93 2.46
N ASN A 574 -19.72 5.63 2.62
CA ASN A 574 -18.91 4.95 1.58
C ASN A 574 -19.31 3.49 1.35
N ARG A 575 -20.09 2.88 2.29
CA ARG A 575 -20.53 1.48 2.27
C ARG A 575 -22.00 1.34 1.83
N ARG A 576 -22.47 2.22 0.92
CA ARG A 576 -23.83 2.11 0.35
C ARG A 576 -24.01 0.78 -0.36
N PRO A 577 -25.22 0.19 -0.33
CA PRO A 577 -25.53 -1.06 -1.03
C PRO A 577 -25.22 -0.98 -2.53
N MET A 578 -24.72 -2.08 -3.10
CA MET A 578 -24.44 -2.19 -4.53
C MET A 578 -25.72 -2.10 -5.34
N ARG A 579 -25.68 -1.36 -6.46
CA ARG A 579 -26.79 -1.23 -7.39
C ARG A 579 -26.45 -1.91 -8.71
N PHE A 580 -27.31 -2.82 -9.13
CA PHE A 580 -27.15 -3.54 -10.41
C PHE A 580 -27.95 -2.91 -11.56
N GLU A 581 -28.97 -2.12 -11.25
CA GLU A 581 -29.64 -1.24 -12.22
C GLU A 581 -28.79 0.00 -12.47
N ARG A 582 -28.66 0.40 -13.75
CA ARG A 582 -27.71 1.43 -14.17
C ARG A 582 -28.35 2.45 -15.08
N THR A 583 -27.94 3.70 -14.95
CA THR A 583 -28.17 4.76 -15.92
C THR A 583 -27.25 4.55 -17.13
N LEU A 584 -27.51 5.26 -18.20
CA LEU A 584 -26.66 5.25 -19.42
C LEU A 584 -25.24 5.73 -19.12
N GLU A 585 -25.06 6.69 -18.20
CA GLU A 585 -23.76 7.21 -17.79
C GLU A 585 -22.96 6.17 -16.99
N GLU A 586 -23.61 5.48 -16.05
CA GLU A 586 -23.02 4.39 -15.27
C GLU A 586 -22.66 3.21 -16.18
N GLN A 587 -23.49 2.87 -17.15
CA GLN A 587 -23.17 1.84 -18.14
C GLN A 587 -21.95 2.23 -18.99
N ALA A 588 -21.85 3.48 -19.42
CA ALA A 588 -20.70 3.97 -20.18
C ALA A 588 -19.40 3.94 -19.36
N LEU A 589 -19.47 4.19 -18.05
CA LEU A 589 -18.31 4.05 -17.15
C LEU A 589 -17.93 2.58 -16.97
N LEU A 590 -18.91 1.69 -16.77
CA LEU A 590 -18.68 0.24 -16.67
C LEU A 590 -18.00 -0.31 -17.93
N ASP A 591 -18.45 0.09 -19.11
CA ASP A 591 -17.85 -0.36 -20.38
C ASP A 591 -16.42 0.18 -20.54
N TYR A 592 -16.14 1.39 -20.05
CA TYR A 592 -14.80 1.95 -20.00
C TYR A 592 -13.89 1.14 -19.05
N VAL A 593 -14.36 0.78 -17.86
CA VAL A 593 -13.62 -0.06 -16.90
C VAL A 593 -13.33 -1.45 -17.49
N ARG A 594 -14.31 -2.07 -18.14
CA ARG A 594 -14.12 -3.35 -18.86
C ARG A 594 -13.04 -3.26 -19.93
N ALA A 595 -13.01 -2.15 -20.69
CA ALA A 595 -11.97 -1.92 -21.68
C ALA A 595 -10.57 -1.78 -21.06
N LEU A 596 -10.46 -1.09 -19.92
CA LEU A 596 -9.21 -0.98 -19.17
C LEU A 596 -8.73 -2.35 -18.63
N ILE A 597 -9.63 -3.15 -18.08
CA ILE A 597 -9.35 -4.51 -17.60
C ILE A 597 -8.87 -5.38 -18.77
N ALA A 598 -9.58 -5.37 -19.89
CA ALA A 598 -9.23 -6.14 -21.08
C ALA A 598 -7.84 -5.74 -21.61
N LEU A 599 -7.57 -4.44 -21.72
CA LEU A 599 -6.25 -3.93 -22.13
C LEU A 599 -5.14 -4.41 -21.20
N ARG A 600 -5.31 -4.29 -19.86
CA ARG A 600 -4.30 -4.72 -18.90
C ARG A 600 -4.06 -6.23 -18.99
N LYS A 601 -5.09 -7.06 -19.11
CA LYS A 601 -4.96 -8.51 -19.28
C LYS A 601 -4.21 -8.89 -20.54
N GLN A 602 -4.35 -8.14 -21.62
CA GLN A 602 -3.66 -8.36 -22.90
C GLN A 602 -2.20 -7.89 -22.87
N SER A 603 -1.89 -6.78 -22.17
CA SER A 603 -0.57 -6.17 -22.18
C SER A 603 0.31 -6.71 -21.04
N VAL A 604 1.40 -7.38 -21.38
CA VAL A 604 2.45 -7.77 -20.43
C VAL A 604 3.15 -6.52 -19.87
N ALA A 605 3.32 -5.49 -20.71
CA ALA A 605 3.93 -4.24 -20.29
C ALA A 605 3.15 -3.57 -19.15
N LEU A 606 1.84 -3.54 -19.20
CA LEU A 606 1.02 -2.95 -18.14
C LEU A 606 1.07 -3.76 -16.84
N ARG A 607 1.18 -5.08 -16.91
CA ARG A 607 1.24 -5.95 -15.72
C ARG A 607 2.63 -6.01 -15.11
N ARG A 608 3.67 -6.22 -15.92
CA ARG A 608 5.03 -6.62 -15.49
C ARG A 608 6.14 -5.70 -16.01
N GLY A 609 5.80 -4.69 -16.86
CA GLY A 609 6.76 -3.82 -17.51
C GLY A 609 7.37 -2.77 -16.58
N GLU A 610 8.54 -2.27 -16.97
CA GLU A 610 9.17 -1.11 -16.34
C GLU A 610 8.35 0.15 -16.59
N TRP A 611 8.57 1.16 -15.76
CA TRP A 611 7.99 2.50 -15.91
C TRP A 611 9.06 3.48 -16.33
N THR A 612 8.83 4.25 -17.40
CA THR A 612 9.70 5.34 -17.82
C THR A 612 8.86 6.57 -18.14
N THR A 613 9.08 7.63 -17.41
CA THR A 613 8.42 8.92 -17.65
C THR A 613 9.02 9.60 -18.88
N VAL A 614 8.18 10.06 -19.79
CA VAL A 614 8.57 10.65 -21.09
C VAL A 614 8.05 12.07 -21.30
N LEU A 615 7.15 12.55 -20.46
CA LEU A 615 6.61 13.92 -20.52
C LEU A 615 6.25 14.41 -19.12
N ILE A 616 6.78 15.57 -18.75
CA ILE A 616 6.39 16.35 -17.58
C ILE A 616 6.27 17.81 -18.02
N ASP A 617 5.09 18.39 -17.86
CA ASP A 617 4.86 19.79 -18.18
C ASP A 617 3.90 20.42 -17.17
N ASP A 618 4.44 21.04 -16.16
CA ASP A 618 3.67 21.66 -15.07
C ASP A 618 2.80 22.80 -15.55
N ALA A 619 3.31 23.58 -16.50
CA ALA A 619 2.60 24.76 -17.00
C ALA A 619 1.32 24.40 -17.79
N ARG A 620 1.35 23.26 -18.50
CA ARG A 620 0.22 22.78 -19.30
C ARG A 620 -0.55 21.65 -18.62
N GLY A 621 -0.11 21.16 -17.47
CA GLY A 621 -0.74 20.04 -16.76
C GLY A 621 -0.62 18.72 -17.51
N LEU A 622 0.46 18.52 -18.29
CA LEU A 622 0.66 17.30 -19.07
C LEU A 622 1.61 16.34 -18.37
N TYR A 623 1.24 15.07 -18.38
CA TYR A 623 2.06 13.98 -17.87
C TYR A 623 2.02 12.78 -18.82
N GLY A 624 3.16 12.12 -19.04
CA GLY A 624 3.22 10.96 -19.91
C GLY A 624 4.31 9.98 -19.51
N PHE A 625 4.02 8.69 -19.63
CA PHE A 625 4.95 7.61 -19.32
C PHE A 625 4.76 6.42 -20.26
N VAL A 626 5.79 5.59 -20.35
CA VAL A 626 5.75 4.31 -21.06
C VAL A 626 5.90 3.17 -20.05
N ARG A 627 4.98 2.21 -20.12
CA ARG A 627 5.18 0.88 -19.53
C ARG A 627 5.76 0.00 -20.60
N HIS A 628 6.83 -0.73 -20.31
CA HIS A 628 7.53 -1.49 -21.34
C HIS A 628 8.21 -2.76 -20.85
N THR A 629 8.26 -3.75 -21.70
CA THR A 629 9.10 -4.95 -21.63
C THR A 629 9.96 -5.04 -22.88
N ALA A 630 10.73 -6.15 -23.07
CA ALA A 630 11.49 -6.37 -24.30
C ALA A 630 10.59 -6.51 -25.56
N GLY A 631 9.34 -6.95 -25.41
CA GLY A 631 8.44 -7.26 -26.54
C GLY A 631 7.08 -6.56 -26.53
N ASP A 632 6.80 -5.71 -25.53
CA ASP A 632 5.52 -5.02 -25.40
C ASP A 632 5.71 -3.62 -24.82
N ALA A 633 4.87 -2.66 -25.22
CA ALA A 633 4.89 -1.30 -24.70
C ALA A 633 3.48 -0.68 -24.68
N ALA A 634 3.23 0.16 -23.70
CA ALA A 634 2.04 0.99 -23.60
C ALA A 634 2.44 2.42 -23.23
N LEU A 635 2.12 3.37 -24.08
CA LEU A 635 2.34 4.80 -23.85
C LEU A 635 1.07 5.41 -23.28
N VAL A 636 1.16 6.00 -22.10
CA VAL A 636 0.06 6.69 -21.42
C VAL A 636 0.33 8.17 -21.43
N VAL A 637 -0.68 8.95 -21.84
CA VAL A 637 -0.60 10.42 -21.88
C VAL A 637 -1.82 11.02 -21.21
N ILE A 638 -1.60 11.99 -20.33
CA ILE A 638 -2.63 12.60 -19.49
C ILE A 638 -2.57 14.12 -19.64
N ASN A 639 -3.72 14.72 -19.83
CA ASN A 639 -4.00 16.14 -19.65
C ASN A 639 -4.89 16.31 -18.41
N ARG A 640 -4.30 16.79 -17.30
CA ARG A 640 -5.07 17.07 -16.08
C ARG A 640 -5.62 18.50 -16.02
N SER A 641 -5.31 19.35 -17.03
CA SER A 641 -5.81 20.73 -17.07
C SER A 641 -7.22 20.80 -17.59
N ASP A 642 -7.89 21.91 -17.33
CA ASP A 642 -9.22 22.25 -17.82
C ASP A 642 -9.23 22.83 -19.26
N GLN A 643 -8.07 22.84 -19.92
CA GLN A 643 -7.89 23.32 -21.30
C GLN A 643 -7.50 22.18 -22.23
N PRO A 644 -7.91 22.22 -23.51
CA PRO A 644 -7.38 21.28 -24.52
C PRO A 644 -5.86 21.47 -24.66
N GLN A 645 -5.13 20.36 -24.76
CA GLN A 645 -3.68 20.38 -24.86
C GLN A 645 -3.19 19.53 -26.03
N ARG A 646 -2.08 19.95 -26.61
CA ARG A 646 -1.31 19.18 -27.60
C ARG A 646 -0.02 18.69 -26.99
N ALA A 647 0.04 17.38 -26.71
CA ALA A 647 1.23 16.74 -26.17
C ALA A 647 2.19 16.33 -27.29
N GLN A 648 3.48 16.60 -27.10
CA GLN A 648 4.55 16.11 -27.96
C GLN A 648 5.47 15.21 -27.16
N LEU A 649 5.51 13.92 -27.52
CA LEU A 649 6.30 12.91 -26.80
C LEU A 649 7.45 12.42 -27.69
N PRO A 650 8.60 12.03 -27.09
CA PRO A 650 9.68 11.41 -27.86
C PRO A 650 9.24 10.06 -28.43
N ALA A 651 9.82 9.67 -29.54
CA ALA A 651 9.71 8.31 -30.04
C ALA A 651 10.22 7.31 -28.99
N TRP A 652 9.66 6.12 -28.92
CA TRP A 652 10.07 5.06 -28.02
C TRP A 652 10.67 3.89 -28.81
N GLY A 653 11.94 3.62 -28.61
CA GLY A 653 12.65 2.56 -29.33
C GLY A 653 12.49 2.70 -30.85
N ASP A 654 12.27 1.57 -31.52
CA ASP A 654 12.06 1.50 -32.96
C ASP A 654 10.58 1.57 -33.40
N ILE A 655 9.68 1.85 -32.46
CA ILE A 655 8.25 1.95 -32.75
C ILE A 655 7.98 3.19 -33.63
N ARG A 656 7.44 2.97 -34.82
CA ARG A 656 7.15 4.03 -35.81
C ARG A 656 5.69 4.46 -35.81
N GLN A 657 4.81 3.60 -35.31
CA GLN A 657 3.38 3.87 -35.30
C GLN A 657 2.72 3.30 -34.04
N TRP A 658 1.82 4.09 -33.48
CA TRP A 658 1.04 3.74 -32.30
C TRP A 658 -0.46 3.74 -32.65
N THR A 659 -1.19 2.83 -32.05
CA THR A 659 -2.64 2.73 -32.20
C THR A 659 -3.29 3.02 -30.85
N HIS A 660 -4.40 3.73 -30.92
CA HIS A 660 -5.24 3.96 -29.77
C HIS A 660 -5.77 2.63 -29.22
N ALA A 661 -5.64 2.44 -27.90
CA ALA A 661 -6.17 1.27 -27.18
C ALA A 661 -7.39 1.65 -26.33
N VAL A 662 -7.23 2.57 -25.38
CA VAL A 662 -8.30 3.05 -24.49
C VAL A 662 -8.08 4.54 -24.20
N SER A 663 -9.17 5.31 -24.12
CA SER A 663 -9.17 6.73 -23.72
C SER A 663 -10.33 7.06 -22.81
N THR A 664 -10.19 8.13 -22.05
CA THR A 664 -11.30 8.75 -21.29
C THR A 664 -12.32 9.45 -22.17
N HIS A 665 -12.02 9.62 -23.47
CA HIS A 665 -12.84 10.31 -24.48
C HIS A 665 -12.80 9.53 -25.80
N THR A 666 -13.65 9.87 -26.76
CA THR A 666 -13.61 9.27 -28.10
C THR A 666 -12.43 9.88 -28.89
N PRO A 667 -11.39 9.12 -29.23
CA PRO A 667 -10.22 9.65 -29.90
C PRO A 667 -10.41 9.81 -31.39
N THR A 668 -9.79 10.83 -31.96
CA THR A 668 -9.60 11.03 -33.38
C THR A 668 -8.24 11.73 -33.59
N PRO A 669 -7.25 11.17 -34.27
CA PRO A 669 -7.25 9.89 -35.00
C PRO A 669 -7.04 8.67 -34.09
N THR A 670 -7.25 7.48 -34.64
CA THR A 670 -7.00 6.21 -33.94
C THR A 670 -5.57 5.71 -34.09
N THR A 671 -4.78 6.32 -34.97
CA THR A 671 -3.38 5.95 -35.26
C THR A 671 -2.47 7.19 -35.25
N PHE A 672 -1.31 7.03 -34.63
CA PHE A 672 -0.33 8.10 -34.43
C PHE A 672 1.04 7.67 -34.98
N SER A 673 1.52 8.40 -35.98
CA SER A 673 2.83 8.15 -36.59
C SER A 673 3.93 8.94 -35.87
N VAL A 674 5.12 8.37 -35.81
CA VAL A 674 6.33 9.07 -35.36
C VAL A 674 6.84 9.95 -36.51
N VAL A 675 6.82 11.27 -36.31
CA VAL A 675 7.33 12.26 -37.27
C VAL A 675 8.49 13.02 -36.61
N GLN A 676 9.62 13.05 -37.27
CA GLN A 676 10.85 13.69 -36.75
C GLN A 676 11.22 13.28 -35.32
N GLY A 677 11.06 11.98 -35.01
CA GLY A 677 11.36 11.43 -33.68
C GLY A 677 10.34 11.78 -32.60
N ARG A 678 9.16 12.26 -32.92
CA ARG A 678 8.11 12.66 -31.99
C ARG A 678 6.74 12.11 -32.39
N ILE A 679 5.89 11.92 -31.37
CA ILE A 679 4.46 11.63 -31.49
C ILE A 679 3.70 12.86 -31.01
N THR A 680 2.67 13.24 -31.73
CA THR A 680 1.76 14.33 -31.33
C THR A 680 0.39 13.77 -31.00
N VAL A 681 -0.11 14.11 -29.81
CA VAL A 681 -1.42 13.66 -29.29
C VAL A 681 -2.21 14.88 -28.84
N ASP A 682 -3.39 15.08 -29.39
CA ASP A 682 -4.32 16.11 -28.95
C ASP A 682 -5.24 15.51 -27.87
N LEU A 683 -5.33 16.20 -26.73
CA LEU A 683 -6.05 15.76 -25.55
C LEU A 683 -7.08 16.83 -25.13
N PRO A 684 -8.36 16.48 -25.04
CA PRO A 684 -9.37 17.34 -24.40
C PRO A 684 -9.01 17.68 -22.94
N PRO A 685 -9.73 18.63 -22.33
CA PRO A 685 -9.60 18.89 -20.90
C PRO A 685 -9.85 17.61 -20.07
N LEU A 686 -9.13 17.46 -18.95
CA LEU A 686 -9.30 16.37 -17.99
C LEU A 686 -9.40 14.99 -18.68
N SER A 687 -8.44 14.70 -19.56
CA SER A 687 -8.48 13.49 -20.38
C SER A 687 -7.14 12.75 -20.41
N GLY A 688 -7.21 11.48 -20.80
CA GLY A 688 -6.02 10.63 -20.96
C GLY A 688 -6.25 9.55 -22.00
N THR A 689 -5.18 9.04 -22.56
CA THR A 689 -5.19 7.98 -23.56
C THR A 689 -4.07 6.97 -23.35
N VAL A 690 -4.33 5.73 -23.71
CA VAL A 690 -3.33 4.66 -23.79
C VAL A 690 -3.13 4.29 -25.24
N LEU A 691 -1.90 4.34 -25.68
CA LEU A 691 -1.48 3.95 -27.03
C LEU A 691 -0.61 2.68 -26.95
N VAL A 692 -0.80 1.77 -27.89
CA VAL A 692 -0.01 0.54 -28.03
C VAL A 692 0.65 0.50 -29.42
N PRO A 693 1.79 -0.21 -29.59
CA PRO A 693 2.42 -0.34 -30.91
C PRO A 693 1.45 -0.92 -31.94
N SER A 694 1.39 -0.33 -33.13
CA SER A 694 0.62 -0.93 -34.23
C SER A 694 1.24 -2.25 -34.65
N SER A 695 0.42 -3.26 -34.97
CA SER A 695 0.87 -4.60 -35.32
C SER A 695 1.86 -4.66 -36.50
N GLN A 696 1.88 -3.66 -37.36
CA GLN A 696 2.87 -3.51 -38.43
C GLN A 696 4.27 -3.07 -37.96
N SER A 697 4.40 -2.55 -36.72
CA SER A 697 5.71 -2.11 -36.17
C SER A 697 6.54 -3.23 -35.53
N LEU A 698 5.95 -4.38 -35.27
CA LEU A 698 6.62 -5.52 -34.59
C LEU A 698 7.30 -6.49 -35.55
N ILE A 699 7.16 -6.33 -36.88
CA ILE A 699 7.69 -7.25 -37.90
C ILE A 699 9.12 -6.89 -38.38
N GLY A 700 9.70 -5.79 -37.85
CA GLY A 700 11.01 -5.25 -38.31
C GLY A 700 12.23 -5.57 -37.47
N GLY A 701 12.17 -6.49 -36.51
CA GLY A 701 13.24 -6.70 -35.52
C GLY A 701 13.74 -8.13 -35.34
N SER A 702 13.93 -8.89 -36.44
CA SER A 702 14.70 -10.13 -36.38
C SER A 702 15.86 -10.07 -37.37
N THR A 703 17.03 -9.73 -36.87
CA THR A 703 18.40 -10.08 -37.28
C THR A 703 19.35 -8.90 -37.02
N GLN A 704 20.03 -8.87 -35.90
CA GLN A 704 21.50 -8.87 -35.76
C GLN A 704 21.90 -8.90 -34.28
#